data_5012215e9e7e48797684925967b66b6f
#
_entry.id   5012215e9e7e48797684925967b66b6f
#
_cell.length_a   1.000
_cell.length_b   1.000
_cell.length_c   1.000
_cell.angle_alpha   90.00
_cell.angle_beta   90.00
_cell.angle_gamma   90.00
#
_symmetry.space_group_name_H-M   'P 1'
#
loop_
_entity.id
_entity.type
_entity.pdbx_description
1 polymer ?
#
loop_
_entity_poly.entity_id
_entity_poly.type
_entity_poly.pdbx_seq_one_letter_code
_entity_poly.pdbx_strand_id
1 'polypeptide(L)'
;MYKTYELELAGRTLKVDIDRVGKQANGCAFMHYGDTTVLSTATASDKPRDGIDFFPLSVEYEEKMYSVGKIPGGFNKREGKASENAILTSRVIDRPMRPLFPKDYRNDVTLNNMVMSVDPACRPELVAMLGASIATCISDIPFDGPCAMTQVGMINGEFVINPSQEQWKNGDLNLTVASTKEKVIMIEAGANEVPEARMIEAIYKAHEINQTIIAFIEKIVSEVGKAKHEYTSCAIPEEMFARIKELVPPAEMETAVFTDEKQKREENIKNITERLEEAFADNEEWLAILGEAVYQYEKKTVRKMILKDHKRPDGREITQIRPLAAEVDIIPRVHGSAMFTRGQTQICDVCTLAPLSEAQKVDGLDDNETTKRYMHHYNFPSYSVGETKPSRGPGRREIGHGALAERALIPVLPSEEEFPYAIRCVSETFESNGSTSMASTCASCMSLMAAGVPIKKMVAGISCGLVTGDTDDDFVLLTDIQGLEDFFGDMDFKVTGTTEGITAIQMDIKIHGLTRPIVEGAIARCREARLFIMDNCMKPAISEPRPTVNEYAPKIISLTIDPEKIGDVVGQRGKTINEIIARTGVKIDITDDGKVSICGTDKDMMASAENMVRTIVTDFSEGQILTGKVVSIKEFGAFVEFAPGKEGMVHISKIAPERINRVEDVLTLGDVVTVKCLGKDKMGRMSFSIKDAMQR
;
A
#
# COMPACT_ATOMS: atom_id res chain seq x y z
N MET A 1 30.02 32.55 0.52
CA MET A 1 30.54 31.41 -0.29
C MET A 1 29.93 30.16 0.31
N TYR A 2 29.30 29.31 -0.47
CA TYR A 2 28.70 28.06 0.05
C TYR A 2 29.77 27.06 0.43
N LYS A 3 29.48 26.11 1.33
CA LYS A 3 30.35 25.02 1.74
C LYS A 3 29.84 23.70 1.18
N THR A 4 30.76 22.84 0.77
CA THR A 4 30.51 21.50 0.26
C THR A 4 31.13 20.46 1.18
N TYR A 5 30.36 19.41 1.50
CA TYR A 5 30.79 18.27 2.28
C TYR A 5 30.54 16.99 1.50
N GLU A 6 31.43 16.01 1.64
CA GLU A 6 31.36 14.75 0.90
C GLU A 6 31.59 13.56 1.84
N LEU A 7 30.90 12.45 1.56
CA LEU A 7 31.02 11.17 2.24
C LEU A 7 30.91 10.03 1.22
N GLU A 8 31.83 9.12 1.22
CA GLU A 8 31.71 7.87 0.48
C GLU A 8 30.76 6.94 1.20
N LEU A 9 29.63 6.58 0.55
CA LEU A 9 28.56 5.79 1.10
C LEU A 9 28.15 4.67 0.12
N ALA A 10 28.33 3.42 0.51
CA ALA A 10 28.04 2.25 -0.32
C ALA A 10 28.62 2.33 -1.76
N GLY A 11 29.88 2.79 -1.86
CA GLY A 11 30.62 2.91 -3.12
C GLY A 11 30.21 4.07 -4.02
N ARG A 12 29.49 5.06 -3.47
CA ARG A 12 29.05 6.28 -4.18
C ARG A 12 29.24 7.50 -3.31
N THR A 13 29.53 8.65 -3.91
CA THR A 13 29.72 9.88 -3.18
C THR A 13 28.38 10.54 -2.83
N LEU A 14 28.12 10.67 -1.54
CA LEU A 14 27.07 11.54 -1.00
C LEU A 14 27.67 12.93 -0.78
N LYS A 15 27.08 13.96 -1.40
CA LYS A 15 27.54 15.33 -1.32
C LYS A 15 26.44 16.25 -0.85
N VAL A 16 26.75 17.22 -0.03
CA VAL A 16 25.83 18.27 0.39
C VAL A 16 26.45 19.66 0.26
N ASP A 17 25.72 20.57 -0.37
CA ASP A 17 26.07 21.99 -0.44
C ASP A 17 25.19 22.77 0.55
N ILE A 18 25.82 23.48 1.46
CA ILE A 18 25.17 24.35 2.46
C ILE A 18 25.37 25.82 2.07
N ASP A 19 24.31 26.64 2.24
CA ASP A 19 24.27 28.06 1.87
C ASP A 19 24.39 28.35 0.37
N ARG A 20 24.14 27.35 -0.48
CA ARG A 20 24.13 27.50 -1.94
C ARG A 20 22.81 28.07 -2.43
N VAL A 21 21.69 27.54 -1.93
CA VAL A 21 20.30 27.89 -2.31
C VAL A 21 19.42 27.94 -1.06
N GLY A 22 18.19 28.43 -1.17
CA GLY A 22 17.18 28.32 -0.12
C GLY A 22 17.47 29.11 1.18
N LYS A 23 18.21 30.21 1.10
CA LYS A 23 18.75 30.96 2.25
C LYS A 23 17.70 31.61 3.16
N GLN A 24 16.42 31.62 2.77
CA GLN A 24 15.33 32.15 3.59
C GLN A 24 14.74 31.09 4.53
N ALA A 25 15.02 29.82 4.29
CA ALA A 25 14.67 28.75 5.21
C ALA A 25 15.56 28.81 6.47
N ASN A 26 15.08 28.30 7.60
CA ASN A 26 15.88 28.20 8.82
C ASN A 26 17.11 27.30 8.61
N GLY A 27 16.93 26.20 7.83
CA GLY A 27 17.99 25.34 7.34
C GLY A 27 17.74 24.85 5.94
N CYS A 28 18.80 24.65 5.16
CA CYS A 28 18.71 24.17 3.79
C CYS A 28 19.92 23.29 3.45
N ALA A 29 19.65 22.11 2.90
CA ALA A 29 20.64 21.17 2.40
C ALA A 29 20.36 20.85 0.92
N PHE A 30 21.32 21.15 0.04
CA PHE A 30 21.22 20.80 -1.37
C PHE A 30 22.03 19.52 -1.59
N MET A 31 21.31 18.40 -1.67
CA MET A 31 21.86 17.06 -1.59
C MET A 31 22.11 16.48 -2.98
N HIS A 32 23.22 15.72 -3.09
CA HIS A 32 23.54 14.92 -4.27
C HIS A 32 24.02 13.53 -3.84
N TYR A 33 23.54 12.49 -4.51
CA TYR A 33 24.01 11.11 -4.35
C TYR A 33 24.02 10.45 -5.72
N GLY A 34 25.21 10.23 -6.29
CA GLY A 34 25.34 10.06 -7.72
C GLY A 34 24.74 11.28 -8.45
N ASP A 35 23.93 11.04 -9.49
CA ASP A 35 23.21 12.11 -10.21
C ASP A 35 21.83 12.43 -9.57
N THR A 36 21.43 11.74 -8.51
CA THR A 36 20.21 12.11 -7.76
C THR A 36 20.44 13.40 -6.99
N THR A 37 19.56 14.37 -7.18
CA THR A 37 19.61 15.68 -6.52
C THR A 37 18.29 15.97 -5.82
N VAL A 38 18.37 16.31 -4.53
CA VAL A 38 17.22 16.69 -3.70
C VAL A 38 17.52 17.99 -2.96
N LEU A 39 16.56 18.91 -3.00
CA LEU A 39 16.58 20.11 -2.18
C LEU A 39 15.74 19.86 -0.92
N SER A 40 16.38 19.85 0.24
CA SER A 40 15.72 19.70 1.54
C SER A 40 15.79 20.99 2.34
N THR A 41 14.64 21.45 2.84
CA THR A 41 14.54 22.67 3.66
C THR A 41 13.81 22.39 4.96
N ALA A 42 14.19 23.11 6.02
CA ALA A 42 13.50 23.14 7.29
C ALA A 42 13.10 24.58 7.60
N THR A 43 11.84 24.80 7.91
CA THR A 43 11.29 26.12 8.23
C THR A 43 10.36 26.02 9.42
N ALA A 44 10.47 26.93 10.38
CA ALA A 44 9.58 27.01 11.53
C ALA A 44 8.91 28.40 11.63
N SER A 45 7.71 28.44 12.23
CA SER A 45 7.06 29.69 12.61
C SER A 45 7.73 30.31 13.83
N ASP A 46 7.64 31.64 13.97
CA ASP A 46 8.21 32.36 15.12
C ASP A 46 7.44 32.06 16.42
N LYS A 47 6.16 31.71 16.32
CA LYS A 47 5.26 31.45 17.44
C LYS A 47 4.29 30.32 17.15
N PRO A 48 3.83 29.59 18.16
CA PRO A 48 2.74 28.62 17.99
C PRO A 48 1.43 29.35 17.63
N ARG A 49 0.54 28.63 16.94
CA ARG A 49 -0.83 29.11 16.71
C ARG A 49 -1.63 29.06 17.99
N ASP A 50 -2.58 30.03 18.14
CA ASP A 50 -3.46 30.05 19.30
C ASP A 50 -4.30 28.77 19.41
N GLY A 51 -4.36 28.21 20.61
CA GLY A 51 -5.17 27.01 20.90
C GLY A 51 -4.64 25.68 20.33
N ILE A 52 -3.38 25.61 19.87
CA ILE A 52 -2.78 24.38 19.39
C ILE A 52 -2.37 23.47 20.56
N ASP A 53 -2.83 22.23 20.55
CA ASP A 53 -2.60 21.21 21.57
C ASP A 53 -1.62 20.10 21.14
N PHE A 54 -1.16 20.13 19.88
CA PHE A 54 -0.23 19.16 19.33
C PHE A 54 0.95 19.84 18.62
N PHE A 55 2.02 19.08 18.33
CA PHE A 55 3.15 19.55 17.54
C PHE A 55 2.83 19.49 16.03
N PRO A 56 2.69 20.64 15.34
CA PRO A 56 2.31 20.69 13.93
C PRO A 56 3.52 20.55 12.99
N LEU A 57 4.03 19.34 12.85
CA LEU A 57 5.06 18.99 11.86
C LEU A 57 4.41 18.59 10.55
N SER A 58 4.77 19.28 9.47
CA SER A 58 4.46 18.90 8.09
C SER A 58 5.72 18.44 7.37
N VAL A 59 5.70 17.24 6.84
CA VAL A 59 6.77 16.73 5.97
C VAL A 59 6.20 16.56 4.58
N GLU A 60 6.84 17.22 3.60
CA GLU A 60 6.49 17.16 2.20
C GLU A 60 7.63 16.51 1.41
N TYR A 61 7.26 15.59 0.52
CA TYR A 61 8.16 15.01 -0.46
C TYR A 61 7.55 15.27 -1.83
N GLU A 62 8.24 16.05 -2.64
CA GLU A 62 7.72 16.53 -3.91
C GLU A 62 8.42 15.83 -5.08
N GLU A 63 7.67 14.99 -5.78
CA GLU A 63 8.10 14.36 -7.02
C GLU A 63 7.91 15.33 -8.18
N LYS A 64 9.00 15.76 -8.80
CA LYS A 64 8.96 16.61 -9.98
C LYS A 64 9.23 15.77 -11.21
N MET A 65 8.28 15.68 -12.14
CA MET A 65 8.38 14.85 -13.35
C MET A 65 9.57 15.23 -14.24
N TYR A 66 10.01 16.50 -14.18
CA TYR A 66 11.22 16.92 -14.87
C TYR A 66 12.49 16.24 -14.36
N SER A 67 12.50 15.71 -13.13
CA SER A 67 13.65 15.01 -12.54
C SER A 67 14.00 13.72 -13.28
N VAL A 68 13.06 13.19 -14.05
CA VAL A 68 13.23 12.02 -14.94
C VAL A 68 12.92 12.38 -16.41
N GLY A 69 12.95 13.68 -16.76
CA GLY A 69 12.74 14.14 -18.13
C GLY A 69 11.31 14.00 -18.67
N LYS A 70 10.31 13.85 -17.79
CA LYS A 70 8.90 13.67 -18.16
C LYS A 70 8.10 14.98 -18.02
N ILE A 71 7.05 15.09 -18.83
CA ILE A 71 5.96 16.06 -18.64
C ILE A 71 4.81 15.31 -17.96
N PRO A 72 4.18 15.87 -16.89
CA PRO A 72 3.07 15.23 -16.22
C PRO A 72 1.96 14.76 -17.16
N GLY A 73 1.46 13.52 -16.95
CA GLY A 73 0.47 12.88 -17.83
C GLY A 73 -0.92 13.54 -17.81
N GLY A 74 -1.28 14.23 -16.71
CA GLY A 74 -2.58 14.88 -16.55
C GLY A 74 -2.88 15.96 -17.58
N PHE A 75 -4.17 16.35 -17.71
CA PHE A 75 -4.63 17.32 -18.69
C PHE A 75 -3.90 18.67 -18.61
N ASN A 76 -3.68 19.18 -17.40
CA ASN A 76 -3.02 20.48 -17.19
C ASN A 76 -1.50 20.45 -17.34
N LYS A 77 -0.90 19.27 -17.61
CA LYS A 77 0.54 19.09 -17.74
C LYS A 77 1.36 19.70 -16.58
N ARG A 78 0.81 19.60 -15.38
CA ARG A 78 1.40 20.09 -14.13
C ARG A 78 1.20 19.05 -13.05
N GLU A 79 2.17 18.93 -12.13
CA GLU A 79 2.03 18.10 -10.92
C GLU A 79 0.81 18.57 -10.12
N GLY A 80 0.00 17.59 -9.70
CA GLY A 80 -1.22 17.79 -8.95
C GLY A 80 -1.04 17.50 -7.45
N LYS A 81 -1.94 16.67 -6.90
CA LYS A 81 -1.80 16.15 -5.54
C LYS A 81 -0.60 15.22 -5.44
N ALA A 82 -0.03 15.13 -4.25
CA ALA A 82 1.05 14.18 -3.97
C ALA A 82 0.62 12.75 -4.36
N SER A 83 1.52 12.02 -5.01
CA SER A 83 1.34 10.61 -5.35
C SER A 83 1.26 9.74 -4.09
N GLU A 84 0.82 8.49 -4.20
CA GLU A 84 0.87 7.53 -3.11
C GLU A 84 2.30 7.37 -2.60
N ASN A 85 3.29 7.22 -3.49
CA ASN A 85 4.71 7.12 -3.14
C ASN A 85 5.21 8.38 -2.40
N ALA A 86 4.84 9.57 -2.86
CA ALA A 86 5.23 10.82 -2.20
C ALA A 86 4.66 10.91 -0.78
N ILE A 87 3.41 10.48 -0.56
CA ILE A 87 2.78 10.44 0.76
C ILE A 87 3.49 9.42 1.67
N LEU A 88 3.79 8.22 1.16
CA LEU A 88 4.48 7.19 1.92
C LEU A 88 5.91 7.61 2.29
N THR A 89 6.64 8.22 1.36
CA THR A 89 7.99 8.75 1.61
C THR A 89 7.96 9.87 2.64
N SER A 90 7.01 10.81 2.55
CA SER A 90 6.81 11.84 3.58
C SER A 90 6.63 11.23 4.97
N ARG A 91 5.87 10.14 5.08
CA ARG A 91 5.66 9.42 6.35
C ARG A 91 6.92 8.69 6.84
N VAL A 92 7.72 8.13 5.93
CA VAL A 92 9.02 7.51 6.27
C VAL A 92 10.00 8.56 6.84
N ILE A 93 9.94 9.80 6.36
CA ILE A 93 10.76 10.91 6.88
C ILE A 93 10.18 11.46 8.20
N ASP A 94 8.87 11.65 8.30
CA ASP A 94 8.19 12.18 9.51
C ASP A 94 8.47 11.31 10.75
N ARG A 95 8.32 9.99 10.63
CA ARG A 95 8.38 9.07 11.77
C ARG A 95 9.68 9.13 12.58
N PRO A 96 10.88 9.09 11.99
CA PRO A 96 12.13 9.22 12.75
C PRO A 96 12.44 10.66 13.17
N MET A 97 11.91 11.67 12.47
CA MET A 97 12.18 13.07 12.79
C MET A 97 11.32 13.57 13.96
N ARG A 98 10.03 13.24 13.97
CA ARG A 98 9.06 13.74 14.94
C ARG A 98 9.43 13.51 16.41
N PRO A 99 9.89 12.33 16.84
CA PRO A 99 10.25 12.08 18.25
C PRO A 99 11.47 12.87 18.74
N LEU A 100 12.25 13.46 17.84
CA LEU A 100 13.47 14.22 18.16
C LEU A 100 13.21 15.72 18.37
N PHE A 101 11.98 16.19 18.19
CA PHE A 101 11.59 17.53 18.62
C PHE A 101 11.17 17.53 20.10
N PRO A 102 11.38 18.65 20.83
CA PRO A 102 10.94 18.74 22.22
C PRO A 102 9.44 18.48 22.36
N LYS A 103 9.05 17.75 23.40
CA LYS A 103 7.64 17.32 23.61
C LYS A 103 6.68 18.49 23.85
N ASP A 104 7.17 19.61 24.34
CA ASP A 104 6.47 20.83 24.65
C ASP A 104 6.61 21.94 23.58
N TYR A 105 7.23 21.62 22.44
CA TYR A 105 7.35 22.54 21.31
C TYR A 105 6.09 22.53 20.46
N ARG A 106 5.54 23.70 20.12
CA ARG A 106 4.27 23.84 19.40
C ARG A 106 4.32 24.76 18.19
N ASN A 107 5.48 25.32 17.83
CA ASN A 107 5.61 26.10 16.60
C ASN A 107 5.38 25.19 15.38
N ASP A 108 4.77 25.77 14.32
CA ASP A 108 4.67 25.03 13.05
C ASP A 108 6.06 24.76 12.48
N VAL A 109 6.31 23.53 12.04
CA VAL A 109 7.52 23.14 11.33
C VAL A 109 7.14 22.48 10.01
N THR A 110 7.80 22.93 8.95
CA THR A 110 7.68 22.31 7.62
C THR A 110 9.03 21.84 7.14
N LEU A 111 9.13 20.55 6.82
CA LEU A 111 10.26 19.95 6.13
C LEU A 111 9.82 19.69 4.69
N ASN A 112 10.41 20.41 3.74
CA ASN A 112 10.11 20.22 2.32
C ASN A 112 11.31 19.58 1.62
N ASN A 113 11.04 18.48 0.89
CA ASN A 113 12.05 17.71 0.16
C ASN A 113 11.64 17.62 -1.31
N MET A 114 12.29 18.38 -2.16
CA MET A 114 11.98 18.46 -3.59
C MET A 114 12.98 17.65 -4.41
N VAL A 115 12.51 16.63 -5.12
CA VAL A 115 13.33 15.79 -6.02
C VAL A 115 13.54 16.54 -7.33
N MET A 116 14.79 16.83 -7.66
CA MET A 116 15.15 17.64 -8.83
C MET A 116 15.85 16.85 -9.94
N SER A 117 16.48 15.72 -9.60
CA SER A 117 17.09 14.77 -10.53
C SER A 117 17.08 13.38 -9.92
N VAL A 118 16.90 12.34 -10.71
CA VAL A 118 16.89 10.94 -10.26
C VAL A 118 17.90 10.12 -11.06
N ASP A 119 18.83 9.52 -10.32
CA ASP A 119 19.69 8.44 -10.79
C ASP A 119 19.08 7.11 -10.31
N PRO A 120 18.72 6.17 -11.21
CA PRO A 120 18.15 4.88 -10.81
C PRO A 120 19.06 4.05 -9.88
N ALA A 121 20.35 4.35 -9.85
CA ALA A 121 21.29 3.73 -8.90
C ALA A 121 21.23 4.34 -7.49
N CYS A 122 20.66 5.53 -7.33
CA CYS A 122 20.66 6.32 -6.09
C CYS A 122 19.26 6.81 -5.75
N ARG A 123 18.51 6.04 -4.98
CA ARG A 123 17.10 6.31 -4.68
C ARG A 123 16.88 7.64 -3.96
N PRO A 124 15.98 8.51 -4.44
CA PRO A 124 15.79 9.86 -3.91
C PRO A 124 15.19 9.91 -2.50
N GLU A 125 14.46 8.88 -2.07
CA GLU A 125 13.85 8.81 -0.72
C GLU A 125 14.92 8.83 0.38
N LEU A 126 16.01 8.09 0.17
CA LEU A 126 17.18 8.10 1.06
C LEU A 126 17.77 9.50 1.15
N VAL A 127 18.01 10.13 0.00
CA VAL A 127 18.64 11.44 -0.10
C VAL A 127 17.78 12.51 0.56
N ALA A 128 16.45 12.44 0.37
CA ALA A 128 15.47 13.34 0.99
C ALA A 128 15.50 13.24 2.52
N MET A 129 15.53 12.02 3.06
CA MET A 129 15.57 11.84 4.51
C MET A 129 16.87 12.39 5.13
N LEU A 130 18.03 12.09 4.51
CA LEU A 130 19.31 12.62 4.98
C LEU A 130 19.34 14.14 4.86
N GLY A 131 18.82 14.70 3.78
CA GLY A 131 18.70 16.14 3.58
C GLY A 131 17.81 16.81 4.62
N ALA A 132 16.66 16.21 4.95
CA ALA A 132 15.75 16.70 6.00
C ALA A 132 16.45 16.72 7.37
N SER A 133 17.18 15.66 7.73
CA SER A 133 17.95 15.60 8.97
C SER A 133 19.03 16.68 9.01
N ILE A 134 19.84 16.82 7.96
CA ILE A 134 20.90 17.86 7.88
C ILE A 134 20.29 19.26 7.97
N ALA A 135 19.25 19.56 7.15
CA ALA A 135 18.61 20.88 7.13
C ALA A 135 18.07 21.27 8.51
N THR A 136 17.45 20.34 9.24
CA THR A 136 16.91 20.58 10.58
C THR A 136 18.03 20.74 11.60
N CYS A 137 19.07 19.91 11.56
CA CYS A 137 20.20 19.98 12.50
C CYS A 137 21.00 21.28 12.39
N ILE A 138 21.25 21.77 11.17
CA ILE A 138 21.99 23.04 10.96
C ILE A 138 21.14 24.29 11.22
N SER A 139 19.81 24.16 11.25
CA SER A 139 18.88 25.27 11.52
C SER A 139 18.92 25.70 12.99
N ASP A 140 18.25 26.80 13.28
CA ASP A 140 17.99 27.26 14.64
C ASP A 140 16.76 26.60 15.29
N ILE A 141 16.08 25.68 14.60
CA ILE A 141 14.92 24.94 15.12
C ILE A 141 15.37 23.98 16.22
N PRO A 142 14.71 23.95 17.41
CA PRO A 142 14.99 22.96 18.46
C PRO A 142 14.78 21.53 17.95
N PHE A 143 15.86 20.74 17.98
CA PHE A 143 15.87 19.37 17.44
C PHE A 143 17.01 18.56 18.03
N ASP A 144 16.70 17.38 18.55
CA ASP A 144 17.60 16.46 19.27
C ASP A 144 18.18 15.38 18.35
N GLY A 145 18.45 15.76 17.09
CA GLY A 145 19.14 14.92 16.12
C GLY A 145 20.66 15.01 16.25
N PRO A 146 21.40 14.41 15.28
CA PRO A 146 20.90 13.93 13.99
C PRO A 146 20.25 12.55 14.05
N CYS A 147 19.45 12.26 13.03
CA CYS A 147 19.13 10.90 12.65
C CYS A 147 19.59 10.62 11.21
N ALA A 148 19.97 9.38 10.97
CA ALA A 148 20.37 8.91 9.66
C ALA A 148 19.53 7.73 9.23
N MET A 149 19.43 7.51 7.91
CA MET A 149 18.68 6.42 7.33
C MET A 149 19.55 5.64 6.34
N THR A 150 19.42 4.32 6.37
CA THR A 150 20.02 3.39 5.40
C THR A 150 18.95 2.45 4.88
N GLN A 151 19.02 2.14 3.60
CA GLN A 151 18.21 1.12 2.95
C GLN A 151 19.03 -0.16 2.77
N VAL A 152 18.40 -1.31 3.03
CA VAL A 152 19.01 -2.64 2.87
C VAL A 152 18.09 -3.49 2.00
N GLY A 153 18.65 -3.94 0.87
CA GLY A 153 18.06 -4.99 0.04
C GLY A 153 18.65 -6.36 0.35
N MET A 154 18.03 -7.42 -0.15
CA MET A 154 18.59 -8.77 -0.12
C MET A 154 18.43 -9.42 -1.49
N ILE A 155 19.54 -9.85 -2.08
CA ILE A 155 19.57 -10.50 -3.39
C ILE A 155 20.37 -11.79 -3.24
N ASN A 156 19.76 -12.91 -3.61
CA ASN A 156 20.36 -14.24 -3.46
C ASN A 156 20.88 -14.53 -2.03
N GLY A 157 20.17 -14.01 -1.02
CA GLY A 157 20.52 -14.18 0.39
C GLY A 157 21.58 -13.21 0.93
N GLU A 158 22.19 -12.37 0.07
CA GLU A 158 23.20 -11.39 0.46
C GLU A 158 22.61 -9.99 0.61
N PHE A 159 23.05 -9.25 1.64
CA PHE A 159 22.60 -7.88 1.88
C PHE A 159 23.28 -6.87 0.94
N VAL A 160 22.49 -5.99 0.37
CA VAL A 160 22.92 -4.87 -0.47
C VAL A 160 22.56 -3.57 0.24
N ILE A 161 23.58 -2.74 0.51
CA ILE A 161 23.39 -1.43 1.16
C ILE A 161 23.05 -0.38 0.11
N ASN A 162 22.00 0.39 0.37
CA ASN A 162 21.44 1.40 -0.52
C ASN A 162 21.27 0.85 -1.95
N PRO A 163 20.41 -0.18 -2.11
CA PRO A 163 20.21 -0.84 -3.40
C PRO A 163 19.72 0.13 -4.46
N SER A 164 20.08 -0.15 -5.72
CA SER A 164 19.49 0.55 -6.87
C SER A 164 17.98 0.27 -6.96
N GLN A 165 17.27 1.03 -7.78
CA GLN A 165 15.84 0.84 -8.02
C GLN A 165 15.52 -0.58 -8.51
N GLU A 166 16.32 -1.11 -9.44
CA GLU A 166 16.17 -2.49 -9.93
C GLU A 166 16.41 -3.53 -8.83
N GLN A 167 17.46 -3.35 -8.03
CA GLN A 167 17.78 -4.24 -6.91
C GLN A 167 16.71 -4.19 -5.81
N TRP A 168 16.11 -3.03 -5.57
CA TRP A 168 15.00 -2.85 -4.65
C TRP A 168 13.75 -3.58 -5.13
N LYS A 169 13.42 -3.48 -6.41
CA LYS A 169 12.24 -4.12 -7.02
C LYS A 169 12.35 -5.65 -7.04
N ASN A 170 13.54 -6.18 -7.34
CA ASN A 170 13.75 -7.61 -7.57
C ASN A 170 14.33 -8.35 -6.35
N GLY A 171 14.59 -7.65 -5.25
CA GLY A 171 15.15 -8.23 -4.03
C GLY A 171 14.09 -8.90 -3.15
N ASP A 172 14.54 -9.81 -2.28
CA ASP A 172 13.70 -10.47 -1.28
C ASP A 172 13.44 -9.62 -0.05
N LEU A 173 14.12 -8.49 0.10
CA LEU A 173 14.01 -7.57 1.23
C LEU A 173 14.09 -6.13 0.74
N ASN A 174 13.15 -5.33 1.22
CA ASN A 174 13.10 -3.88 1.08
C ASN A 174 13.01 -3.26 2.48
N LEU A 175 14.16 -3.10 3.13
CA LEU A 175 14.24 -2.61 4.50
C LEU A 175 14.77 -1.19 4.54
N THR A 176 14.10 -0.33 5.27
CA THR A 176 14.54 1.03 5.60
C THR A 176 14.67 1.16 7.12
N VAL A 177 15.84 1.55 7.59
CA VAL A 177 16.12 1.75 9.01
C VAL A 177 16.64 3.15 9.25
N ALA A 178 16.01 3.89 10.14
CA ALA A 178 16.57 5.13 10.66
C ALA A 178 17.10 4.93 12.10
N SER A 179 18.17 5.62 12.42
CA SER A 179 18.84 5.53 13.70
C SER A 179 19.28 6.90 14.22
N THR A 180 19.30 7.03 15.53
CA THR A 180 20.13 8.02 16.24
C THR A 180 21.52 7.42 16.51
N LYS A 181 22.38 8.14 17.21
CA LYS A 181 23.74 7.69 17.54
C LYS A 181 23.78 6.32 18.25
N GLU A 182 22.80 6.05 19.08
CA GLU A 182 22.81 4.86 19.96
C GLU A 182 21.71 3.85 19.63
N LYS A 183 20.59 4.29 19.03
CA LYS A 183 19.36 3.51 18.98
C LYS A 183 18.72 3.52 17.60
N VAL A 184 17.95 2.48 17.30
CA VAL A 184 17.09 2.43 16.11
C VAL A 184 15.82 3.22 16.40
N ILE A 185 15.48 4.16 15.51
CA ILE A 185 14.34 5.07 15.69
C ILE A 185 13.18 4.82 14.71
N MET A 186 13.41 4.12 13.61
CA MET A 186 12.37 3.74 12.67
C MET A 186 12.79 2.48 11.89
N ILE A 187 11.83 1.58 11.69
CA ILE A 187 11.96 0.39 10.84
C ILE A 187 10.73 0.35 9.92
N GLU A 188 10.97 0.18 8.63
CA GLU A 188 9.95 -0.13 7.66
C GLU A 188 10.47 -1.19 6.67
N ALA A 189 9.73 -2.29 6.49
CA ALA A 189 10.14 -3.36 5.62
C ALA A 189 8.99 -3.91 4.79
N GLY A 190 9.33 -4.33 3.57
CA GLY A 190 8.62 -5.32 2.77
C GLY A 190 9.56 -6.50 2.51
N ALA A 191 9.09 -7.73 2.58
CA ALA A 191 9.96 -8.87 2.51
C ALA A 191 9.26 -10.12 1.93
N ASN A 192 9.98 -10.94 1.20
CA ASN A 192 9.52 -12.22 0.66
C ASN A 192 9.77 -13.30 1.70
N GLU A 193 8.94 -13.33 2.78
CA GLU A 193 9.02 -14.33 3.86
C GLU A 193 10.43 -14.44 4.50
N VAL A 194 11.07 -13.29 4.75
CA VAL A 194 12.41 -13.25 5.35
C VAL A 194 12.35 -13.72 6.81
N PRO A 195 13.17 -14.73 7.20
CA PRO A 195 13.23 -15.20 8.58
C PRO A 195 13.57 -14.09 9.58
N GLU A 196 13.00 -14.14 10.77
CA GLU A 196 13.15 -13.12 11.82
C GLU A 196 14.63 -12.84 12.15
N ALA A 197 15.46 -13.87 12.25
CA ALA A 197 16.89 -13.71 12.54
C ALA A 197 17.64 -12.92 11.45
N ARG A 198 17.30 -13.16 10.18
CA ARG A 198 17.89 -12.42 9.04
C ARG A 198 17.37 -10.98 8.99
N MET A 199 16.12 -10.76 9.35
CA MET A 199 15.57 -9.41 9.47
C MET A 199 16.30 -8.61 10.54
N ILE A 200 16.52 -9.19 11.72
CA ILE A 200 17.26 -8.56 12.82
C ILE A 200 18.70 -8.23 12.39
N GLU A 201 19.38 -9.16 11.71
CA GLU A 201 20.73 -8.92 11.17
C GLU A 201 20.76 -7.73 10.21
N ALA A 202 19.79 -7.65 9.28
CA ALA A 202 19.69 -6.54 8.33
C ALA A 202 19.44 -5.19 9.03
N ILE A 203 18.57 -5.17 10.06
CA ILE A 203 18.28 -3.97 10.85
C ILE A 203 19.56 -3.43 11.50
N TYR A 204 20.35 -4.28 12.15
CA TYR A 204 21.56 -3.84 12.83
C TYR A 204 22.72 -3.55 11.89
N LYS A 205 22.75 -4.18 10.70
CA LYS A 205 23.67 -3.78 9.64
C LYS A 205 23.39 -2.37 9.13
N ALA A 206 22.12 -2.01 8.95
CA ALA A 206 21.71 -0.65 8.61
C ALA A 206 22.06 0.34 9.73
N HIS A 207 21.82 -0.04 10.99
CA HIS A 207 22.18 0.79 12.15
C HIS A 207 23.68 1.09 12.22
N GLU A 208 24.54 0.11 11.93
CA GLU A 208 26.00 0.30 11.86
C GLU A 208 26.39 1.32 10.78
N ILE A 209 25.82 1.22 9.58
CA ILE A 209 26.06 2.19 8.50
C ILE A 209 25.58 3.59 8.89
N ASN A 210 24.43 3.68 9.54
CA ASN A 210 23.87 4.95 10.02
C ASN A 210 24.85 5.69 10.95
N GLN A 211 25.70 5.00 11.73
CA GLN A 211 26.69 5.64 12.59
C GLN A 211 27.72 6.46 11.79
N THR A 212 28.12 5.97 10.62
CA THR A 212 29.03 6.71 9.73
C THR A 212 28.36 7.98 9.19
N ILE A 213 27.09 7.89 8.83
CA ILE A 213 26.32 9.04 8.33
C ILE A 213 26.07 10.05 9.45
N ILE A 214 25.76 9.60 10.66
CA ILE A 214 25.55 10.46 11.84
C ILE A 214 26.83 11.26 12.15
N ALA A 215 27.99 10.60 12.17
CA ALA A 215 29.27 11.27 12.37
C ALA A 215 29.54 12.34 11.29
N PHE A 216 29.18 12.07 10.04
CA PHE A 216 29.25 13.05 8.95
C PHE A 216 28.35 14.25 9.18
N ILE A 217 27.09 14.02 9.62
CA ILE A 217 26.13 15.10 9.93
C ILE A 217 26.63 15.91 11.14
N GLU A 218 27.09 15.27 12.21
CA GLU A 218 27.67 15.94 13.39
C GLU A 218 28.84 16.88 13.01
N LYS A 219 29.70 16.44 12.09
CA LYS A 219 30.77 17.29 11.55
C LYS A 219 30.23 18.54 10.86
N ILE A 220 29.21 18.39 9.98
CA ILE A 220 28.59 19.53 9.30
C ILE A 220 27.97 20.49 10.32
N VAL A 221 27.24 20.00 11.29
CA VAL A 221 26.58 20.78 12.34
C VAL A 221 27.62 21.55 13.18
N SER A 222 28.76 20.93 13.51
CA SER A 222 29.82 21.60 14.27
C SER A 222 30.44 22.79 13.54
N GLU A 223 30.39 22.82 12.20
CA GLU A 223 31.02 23.86 11.38
C GLU A 223 30.05 24.97 10.92
N VAL A 224 28.75 24.64 10.76
CA VAL A 224 27.76 25.54 10.16
C VAL A 224 26.41 25.58 10.91
N GLY A 225 26.28 24.82 11.98
CA GLY A 225 25.06 24.78 12.79
C GLY A 225 24.77 26.12 13.47
N LYS A 226 23.50 26.50 13.52
CA LYS A 226 23.02 27.68 14.22
C LYS A 226 22.66 27.36 15.67
N ALA A 227 22.75 28.34 16.56
CA ALA A 227 22.18 28.22 17.91
C ALA A 227 20.68 28.02 17.83
N LYS A 228 20.14 27.11 18.64
CA LYS A 228 18.70 26.82 18.65
C LYS A 228 17.95 27.99 19.28
N HIS A 229 16.80 28.38 18.64
CA HIS A 229 15.98 29.46 19.15
C HIS A 229 15.26 29.06 20.43
N GLU A 230 15.00 30.04 21.29
CA GLU A 230 14.13 29.90 22.46
C GLU A 230 12.66 29.82 22.01
N TYR A 231 11.86 29.06 22.73
CA TYR A 231 10.43 28.89 22.44
C TYR A 231 9.61 28.90 23.72
N THR A 232 8.32 29.17 23.59
CA THR A 232 7.39 29.12 24.73
C THR A 232 7.06 27.65 25.00
N SER A 233 7.46 27.17 26.18
CA SER A 233 7.12 25.81 26.64
C SER A 233 5.62 25.70 26.95
N CYS A 234 4.98 24.63 26.48
CA CYS A 234 3.60 24.27 26.79
C CYS A 234 3.53 23.17 27.89
N ALA A 235 4.57 23.01 28.71
CA ALA A 235 4.57 22.07 29.81
C ALA A 235 3.55 22.48 30.90
N ILE A 236 2.90 21.46 31.47
CA ILE A 236 1.92 21.68 32.55
C ILE A 236 2.63 22.14 33.84
N PRO A 237 2.20 23.23 34.50
CA PRO A 237 2.77 23.69 35.75
C PRO A 237 2.71 22.61 36.85
N GLU A 238 3.79 22.46 37.59
CA GLU A 238 3.86 21.46 38.69
C GLU A 238 2.79 21.71 39.77
N GLU A 239 2.50 22.95 40.06
CA GLU A 239 1.46 23.34 41.03
C GLU A 239 0.06 22.89 40.60
N MET A 240 -0.27 23.05 39.32
CA MET A 240 -1.52 22.57 38.75
C MET A 240 -1.60 21.04 38.84
N PHE A 241 -0.52 20.36 38.51
CA PHE A 241 -0.47 18.91 38.52
C PHE A 241 -0.60 18.36 39.97
N ALA A 242 0.02 19.00 40.94
CA ALA A 242 -0.13 18.67 42.35
C ALA A 242 -1.59 18.86 42.83
N ARG A 243 -2.22 19.97 42.44
CA ARG A 243 -3.61 20.26 42.81
C ARG A 243 -4.61 19.28 42.18
N ILE A 244 -4.38 18.86 40.93
CA ILE A 244 -5.19 17.80 40.28
C ILE A 244 -5.10 16.51 41.09
N LYS A 245 -3.91 16.11 41.52
CA LYS A 245 -3.71 14.85 42.31
C LYS A 245 -4.37 14.90 43.71
N GLU A 246 -4.49 16.08 44.30
CA GLU A 246 -5.23 16.24 45.54
C GLU A 246 -6.74 16.04 45.36
N LEU A 247 -7.30 16.63 44.25
CA LEU A 247 -8.72 16.56 43.92
C LEU A 247 -9.13 15.18 43.33
N VAL A 248 -8.22 14.52 42.62
CA VAL A 248 -8.38 13.22 42.00
C VAL A 248 -7.22 12.34 42.45
N PRO A 249 -7.34 11.62 43.56
CA PRO A 249 -6.28 10.72 44.05
C PRO A 249 -5.91 9.65 43.02
N PRO A 250 -4.65 9.15 43.03
CA PRO A 250 -4.18 8.15 42.07
C PRO A 250 -5.04 6.89 41.99
N ALA A 251 -5.60 6.42 43.09
CA ALA A 251 -6.49 5.26 43.12
C ALA A 251 -7.83 5.49 42.39
N GLU A 252 -8.33 6.75 42.39
CA GLU A 252 -9.54 7.13 41.67
C GLU A 252 -9.26 7.15 40.17
N MET A 253 -8.15 7.76 39.73
CA MET A 253 -7.73 7.78 38.33
C MET A 253 -7.47 6.34 37.83
N GLU A 254 -6.83 5.49 38.61
CA GLU A 254 -6.62 4.09 38.26
C GLU A 254 -7.95 3.34 38.06
N THR A 255 -8.93 3.58 38.95
CA THR A 255 -10.28 3.00 38.82
C THR A 255 -11.00 3.50 37.56
N ALA A 256 -10.84 4.78 37.23
CA ALA A 256 -11.48 5.40 36.07
C ALA A 256 -10.97 4.82 34.74
N VAL A 257 -9.68 4.50 34.64
CA VAL A 257 -9.06 3.95 33.43
C VAL A 257 -9.16 2.42 33.31
N PHE A 258 -9.39 1.72 34.44
CA PHE A 258 -9.42 0.26 34.47
C PHE A 258 -10.79 -0.29 34.05
N THR A 259 -10.98 -0.42 32.74
CA THR A 259 -12.16 -1.04 32.11
C THR A 259 -11.83 -1.51 30.72
N ASP A 260 -12.45 -2.60 30.26
CA ASP A 260 -12.38 -3.13 28.90
C ASP A 260 -13.26 -2.33 27.90
N GLU A 261 -14.25 -1.58 28.41
CA GLU A 261 -15.15 -0.76 27.59
C GLU A 261 -14.57 0.65 27.35
N LYS A 262 -14.20 0.97 26.11
CA LYS A 262 -13.68 2.27 25.72
C LYS A 262 -14.63 3.42 26.09
N GLN A 263 -15.91 3.30 25.76
CA GLN A 263 -16.91 4.36 26.02
C GLN A 263 -17.08 4.65 27.51
N LYS A 264 -17.10 3.62 28.35
CA LYS A 264 -17.19 3.78 29.80
C LYS A 264 -15.98 4.48 30.39
N ARG A 265 -14.79 4.16 29.87
CA ARG A 265 -13.56 4.85 30.26
C ARG A 265 -13.61 6.34 29.90
N GLU A 266 -14.02 6.66 28.67
CA GLU A 266 -14.19 8.06 28.21
C GLU A 266 -15.20 8.82 29.07
N GLU A 267 -16.30 8.17 29.46
CA GLU A 267 -17.29 8.76 30.38
C GLU A 267 -16.70 9.01 31.78
N ASN A 268 -15.94 8.05 32.34
CA ASN A 268 -15.28 8.22 33.62
C ASN A 268 -14.30 9.40 33.61
N ILE A 269 -13.46 9.52 32.57
CA ILE A 269 -12.51 10.60 32.43
C ILE A 269 -13.23 11.95 32.23
N LYS A 270 -14.31 11.98 31.45
CA LYS A 270 -15.14 13.16 31.29
C LYS A 270 -15.71 13.66 32.62
N ASN A 271 -16.26 12.76 33.44
CA ASN A 271 -16.79 13.12 34.77
C ASN A 271 -15.70 13.69 35.70
N ILE A 272 -14.47 13.16 35.61
CA ILE A 272 -13.32 13.71 36.34
C ILE A 272 -12.99 15.12 35.83
N THR A 273 -12.96 15.32 34.50
CA THR A 273 -12.63 16.59 33.86
C THR A 273 -13.66 17.66 34.24
N GLU A 274 -14.97 17.37 34.15
CA GLU A 274 -16.04 18.31 34.53
C GLU A 274 -15.91 18.76 35.99
N ARG A 275 -15.59 17.84 36.90
CA ARG A 275 -15.36 18.16 38.31
C ARG A 275 -14.12 19.05 38.53
N LEU A 276 -13.07 18.88 37.73
CA LEU A 276 -11.89 19.73 37.78
C LEU A 276 -12.14 21.10 37.15
N GLU A 277 -12.96 21.20 36.09
CA GLU A 277 -13.44 22.48 35.53
C GLU A 277 -14.16 23.31 36.56
N GLU A 278 -15.07 22.71 37.35
CA GLU A 278 -15.76 23.39 38.44
C GLU A 278 -14.77 23.86 39.54
N ALA A 279 -13.78 23.01 39.88
CA ALA A 279 -12.80 23.34 40.91
C ALA A 279 -11.80 24.43 40.48
N PHE A 280 -11.59 24.64 39.20
CA PHE A 280 -10.68 25.66 38.65
C PHE A 280 -11.42 26.81 37.98
N ALA A 281 -12.72 26.95 38.18
CA ALA A 281 -13.55 27.96 37.51
C ALA A 281 -13.02 29.41 37.64
N ASP A 282 -12.30 29.72 38.70
CA ASP A 282 -11.71 31.06 38.96
C ASP A 282 -10.30 31.22 38.34
N ASN A 283 -9.78 30.21 37.60
CA ASN A 283 -8.42 30.22 37.03
C ASN A 283 -8.47 29.94 35.52
N GLU A 284 -8.65 30.98 34.70
CA GLU A 284 -8.76 30.86 33.24
C GLU A 284 -7.49 30.25 32.59
N GLU A 285 -6.29 30.50 33.14
CA GLU A 285 -5.04 29.96 32.62
C GLU A 285 -5.00 28.43 32.78
N TRP A 286 -5.44 27.94 33.94
CA TRP A 286 -5.49 26.48 34.18
C TRP A 286 -6.60 25.81 33.37
N LEU A 287 -7.76 26.47 33.23
CA LEU A 287 -8.83 25.92 32.40
C LEU A 287 -8.41 25.73 30.94
N ALA A 288 -7.63 26.68 30.40
CA ALA A 288 -7.16 26.58 29.02
C ALA A 288 -6.29 25.36 28.72
N ILE A 289 -5.59 24.79 29.72
CA ILE A 289 -4.67 23.65 29.60
C ILE A 289 -5.15 22.42 30.36
N LEU A 290 -6.37 22.45 30.95
CA LEU A 290 -6.88 21.37 31.79
C LEU A 290 -6.98 20.04 31.06
N GLY A 291 -7.44 20.05 29.80
CA GLY A 291 -7.54 18.84 28.98
C GLY A 291 -6.19 18.12 28.83
N GLU A 292 -5.14 18.87 28.54
CA GLU A 292 -3.77 18.32 28.44
C GLU A 292 -3.25 17.84 29.82
N ALA A 293 -3.57 18.54 30.89
CA ALA A 293 -3.17 18.14 32.24
C ALA A 293 -3.82 16.81 32.66
N VAL A 294 -5.11 16.63 32.40
CA VAL A 294 -5.84 15.38 32.64
C VAL A 294 -5.26 14.25 31.78
N TYR A 295 -5.03 14.51 30.49
CA TYR A 295 -4.40 13.54 29.59
C TYR A 295 -3.02 13.08 30.09
N GLN A 296 -2.18 14.00 30.55
CA GLN A 296 -0.88 13.65 31.12
C GLN A 296 -0.99 12.86 32.43
N TYR A 297 -2.01 13.13 33.24
CA TYR A 297 -2.25 12.36 34.47
C TYR A 297 -2.73 10.94 34.16
N GLU A 298 -3.69 10.81 33.25
CA GLU A 298 -4.17 9.52 32.76
C GLU A 298 -2.99 8.69 32.20
N LYS A 299 -2.18 9.31 31.32
CA LYS A 299 -0.98 8.68 30.76
C LYS A 299 -0.01 8.17 31.81
N LYS A 300 0.31 9.00 32.82
CA LYS A 300 1.22 8.59 33.92
C LYS A 300 0.63 7.44 34.74
N THR A 301 -0.67 7.43 34.95
CA THR A 301 -1.38 6.37 35.68
C THR A 301 -1.32 5.05 34.93
N VAL A 302 -1.71 5.05 33.64
CA VAL A 302 -1.69 3.84 32.81
C VAL A 302 -0.28 3.28 32.64
N ARG A 303 0.72 4.14 32.41
CA ARG A 303 2.13 3.72 32.31
C ARG A 303 2.63 3.08 33.58
N LYS A 304 2.27 3.63 34.75
CA LYS A 304 2.61 3.03 36.06
C LYS A 304 1.95 1.65 36.23
N MET A 305 0.66 1.53 35.90
CA MET A 305 -0.06 0.25 35.99
C MET A 305 0.64 -0.83 35.16
N ILE A 306 1.03 -0.50 33.91
CA ILE A 306 1.69 -1.45 33.01
C ILE A 306 3.11 -1.78 33.49
N LEU A 307 3.92 -0.77 33.79
CA LEU A 307 5.34 -0.92 34.05
C LEU A 307 5.65 -1.51 35.43
N LYS A 308 4.92 -1.07 36.47
CA LYS A 308 5.18 -1.46 37.87
C LYS A 308 4.25 -2.54 38.36
N ASP A 309 2.98 -2.47 37.97
CA ASP A 309 1.97 -3.39 38.47
C ASP A 309 1.68 -4.56 37.50
N HIS A 310 2.28 -4.52 36.29
CA HIS A 310 2.03 -5.46 35.19
C HIS A 310 0.53 -5.64 34.87
N LYS A 311 -0.24 -4.55 35.01
CA LYS A 311 -1.69 -4.53 34.88
C LYS A 311 -2.08 -3.69 33.68
N ARG A 312 -2.73 -4.30 32.69
CA ARG A 312 -3.26 -3.59 31.53
C ARG A 312 -4.60 -2.92 31.84
N PRO A 313 -4.94 -1.80 31.20
CA PRO A 313 -6.18 -1.06 31.45
C PRO A 313 -7.46 -1.90 31.27
N ASP A 314 -7.44 -2.86 30.37
CA ASP A 314 -8.56 -3.77 30.08
C ASP A 314 -8.51 -5.11 30.84
N GLY A 315 -7.59 -5.25 31.78
CA GLY A 315 -7.45 -6.44 32.64
C GLY A 315 -6.76 -7.65 31.99
N ARG A 316 -6.31 -7.54 30.74
CA ARG A 316 -5.56 -8.63 30.06
C ARG A 316 -4.17 -8.82 30.65
N GLU A 317 -3.66 -10.04 30.52
CA GLU A 317 -2.24 -10.34 30.71
C GLU A 317 -1.37 -9.66 29.63
N ILE A 318 -0.10 -9.42 29.95
CA ILE A 318 0.86 -8.70 29.06
C ILE A 318 0.96 -9.32 27.67
N THR A 319 0.85 -10.65 27.54
CA THR A 319 0.94 -11.40 26.30
C THR A 319 -0.40 -11.76 25.67
N GLN A 320 -1.50 -11.45 26.36
CA GLN A 320 -2.83 -11.87 25.95
C GLN A 320 -3.34 -11.05 24.77
N ILE A 321 -3.82 -11.76 23.73
CA ILE A 321 -4.51 -11.19 22.59
C ILE A 321 -5.98 -11.00 22.95
N ARG A 322 -6.61 -9.92 22.45
CA ARG A 322 -8.06 -9.67 22.60
C ARG A 322 -8.88 -10.81 21.99
N PRO A 323 -10.14 -11.01 22.38
CA PRO A 323 -11.03 -12.00 21.78
C PRO A 323 -11.06 -11.87 20.25
N LEU A 324 -10.94 -13.01 19.55
CA LEU A 324 -10.86 -13.10 18.10
C LEU A 324 -12.12 -13.72 17.51
N ALA A 325 -12.58 -13.18 16.39
CA ALA A 325 -13.60 -13.78 15.53
C ALA A 325 -13.31 -13.48 14.05
N ALA A 326 -13.64 -14.43 13.19
CA ALA A 326 -13.48 -14.28 11.76
C ALA A 326 -14.64 -14.94 11.00
N GLU A 327 -15.10 -14.29 9.95
CA GLU A 327 -16.17 -14.76 9.07
C GLU A 327 -15.83 -14.47 7.62
N VAL A 328 -16.22 -15.33 6.70
CA VAL A 328 -16.10 -15.12 5.26
C VAL A 328 -17.45 -15.10 4.59
N ASP A 329 -17.54 -14.53 3.37
CA ASP A 329 -18.76 -14.43 2.56
C ASP A 329 -19.91 -13.63 3.21
N ILE A 330 -19.58 -12.67 4.02
CA ILE A 330 -20.57 -11.85 4.75
C ILE A 330 -21.34 -10.88 3.85
N ILE A 331 -20.79 -10.53 2.68
CA ILE A 331 -21.43 -9.62 1.72
C ILE A 331 -21.81 -10.41 0.47
N PRO A 332 -23.12 -10.52 0.16
CA PRO A 332 -23.58 -11.19 -1.05
C PRO A 332 -23.15 -10.40 -2.30
N ARG A 333 -22.96 -11.11 -3.44
CA ARG A 333 -22.69 -10.58 -4.78
C ARG A 333 -21.33 -9.90 -4.98
N VAL A 334 -20.46 -9.84 -3.98
CA VAL A 334 -19.05 -9.47 -4.15
C VAL A 334 -18.22 -10.70 -4.53
N HIS A 335 -16.98 -10.50 -5.00
CA HIS A 335 -16.17 -11.63 -5.47
C HIS A 335 -15.54 -12.40 -4.31
N GLY A 336 -15.23 -11.74 -3.19
CA GLY A 336 -14.83 -12.32 -1.92
C GLY A 336 -15.00 -11.29 -0.82
N SER A 337 -15.36 -11.73 0.38
CA SER A 337 -15.43 -10.87 1.55
C SER A 337 -15.07 -11.62 2.81
N ALA A 338 -14.46 -10.90 3.76
CA ALA A 338 -14.16 -11.42 5.07
C ALA A 338 -14.28 -10.33 6.13
N MET A 339 -14.73 -10.71 7.31
CA MET A 339 -14.70 -9.87 8.50
C MET A 339 -13.73 -10.45 9.52
N PHE A 340 -12.90 -9.60 10.08
CA PHE A 340 -11.99 -9.94 11.16
C PHE A 340 -12.24 -9.02 12.34
N THR A 341 -12.47 -9.63 13.49
CA THR A 341 -12.76 -8.93 14.75
C THR A 341 -11.70 -9.29 15.78
N ARG A 342 -11.16 -8.27 16.45
CA ARG A 342 -10.23 -8.41 17.57
C ARG A 342 -10.61 -7.44 18.68
N GLY A 343 -11.35 -7.94 19.69
CA GLY A 343 -12.00 -7.07 20.68
C GLY A 343 -12.88 -6.02 20.02
N GLN A 344 -12.66 -4.77 20.33
CA GLN A 344 -13.36 -3.60 19.74
C GLN A 344 -12.65 -3.07 18.49
N THR A 345 -12.05 -3.92 17.70
CA THR A 345 -11.51 -3.59 16.35
C THR A 345 -12.11 -4.56 15.35
N GLN A 346 -12.88 -4.04 14.39
CA GLN A 346 -13.59 -4.82 13.39
C GLN A 346 -13.35 -4.25 11.99
N ILE A 347 -12.88 -5.11 11.09
CA ILE A 347 -12.59 -4.79 9.68
C ILE A 347 -13.37 -5.74 8.78
N CYS A 348 -14.06 -5.17 7.81
CA CYS A 348 -14.60 -5.90 6.68
C CYS A 348 -13.75 -5.63 5.44
N ASP A 349 -13.20 -6.67 4.84
CA ASP A 349 -12.48 -6.56 3.56
C ASP A 349 -13.26 -7.17 2.42
N VAL A 350 -13.23 -6.51 1.28
CA VAL A 350 -13.92 -6.92 0.05
C VAL A 350 -12.91 -7.03 -1.08
N CYS A 351 -12.77 -8.23 -1.63
CA CYS A 351 -11.94 -8.50 -2.79
C CYS A 351 -12.77 -8.41 -4.08
N THR A 352 -12.24 -7.69 -5.06
CA THR A 352 -12.78 -7.57 -6.41
C THR A 352 -11.73 -8.02 -7.42
N LEU A 353 -12.14 -8.89 -8.36
CA LEU A 353 -11.33 -9.41 -9.44
C LEU A 353 -11.78 -8.78 -10.76
N ALA A 354 -10.83 -8.42 -11.60
CA ALA A 354 -11.08 -7.81 -12.91
C ALA A 354 -10.02 -8.24 -13.93
N PRO A 355 -10.22 -8.03 -15.25
CA PRO A 355 -9.18 -8.20 -16.24
C PRO A 355 -7.96 -7.34 -15.96
N LEU A 356 -6.78 -7.73 -16.47
CA LEU A 356 -5.52 -6.99 -16.30
C LEU A 356 -5.58 -5.55 -16.86
N SER A 357 -6.41 -5.29 -17.86
CA SER A 357 -6.66 -3.94 -18.38
C SER A 357 -7.24 -2.96 -17.35
N GLU A 358 -7.80 -3.47 -16.24
CA GLU A 358 -8.29 -2.66 -15.11
C GLU A 358 -7.21 -2.41 -14.03
N ALA A 359 -5.97 -2.87 -14.24
CA ALA A 359 -4.86 -2.57 -13.33
C ALA A 359 -4.66 -1.06 -13.20
N GLN A 360 -4.31 -0.60 -12.01
CA GLN A 360 -4.06 0.81 -11.75
C GLN A 360 -2.87 1.30 -12.59
N LYS A 361 -3.05 2.39 -13.32
CA LYS A 361 -1.93 3.06 -13.99
C LYS A 361 -1.17 3.90 -12.98
N VAL A 362 0.15 3.73 -12.97
CA VAL A 362 1.07 4.50 -12.13
C VAL A 362 1.81 5.50 -13.00
N ASP A 363 1.76 6.78 -12.61
CA ASP A 363 2.52 7.86 -13.24
C ASP A 363 3.48 8.43 -12.18
N GLY A 364 4.68 7.89 -12.12
CA GLY A 364 5.68 8.20 -11.11
C GLY A 364 7.07 8.46 -11.71
N LEU A 365 8.05 8.57 -10.80
CA LEU A 365 9.45 8.77 -11.18
C LEU A 365 10.13 7.48 -11.70
N ASP A 366 9.48 6.32 -11.52
CA ASP A 366 9.96 5.06 -12.07
C ASP A 366 9.37 4.81 -13.47
N ASP A 367 10.24 4.64 -14.47
CA ASP A 367 9.83 4.31 -15.83
C ASP A 367 9.39 2.84 -15.99
N ASN A 368 9.82 1.97 -15.08
CA ASN A 368 9.57 0.53 -15.14
C ASN A 368 8.27 0.12 -14.45
N GLU A 369 7.64 1.00 -13.70
CA GLU A 369 6.39 0.72 -12.98
C GLU A 369 5.26 1.57 -13.56
N THR A 370 4.62 1.06 -14.62
CA THR A 370 3.53 1.74 -15.32
C THR A 370 2.15 1.26 -14.87
N THR A 371 2.07 0.07 -14.25
CA THR A 371 0.83 -0.55 -13.77
C THR A 371 1.02 -1.27 -12.44
N LYS A 372 -0.03 -1.24 -11.62
CA LYS A 372 -0.11 -1.94 -10.34
C LYS A 372 -1.30 -2.89 -10.39
N ARG A 373 -1.03 -4.21 -10.43
CA ARG A 373 -2.03 -5.27 -10.56
C ARG A 373 -2.80 -5.52 -9.28
N TYR A 374 -2.13 -5.48 -8.13
CA TYR A 374 -2.73 -5.62 -6.81
C TYR A 374 -2.86 -4.26 -6.15
N MET A 375 -4.07 -3.92 -5.72
CA MET A 375 -4.41 -2.68 -5.05
C MET A 375 -5.06 -3.01 -3.71
N HIS A 376 -4.57 -2.38 -2.65
CA HIS A 376 -5.19 -2.48 -1.34
C HIS A 376 -5.58 -1.10 -0.82
N HIS A 377 -6.87 -0.84 -0.69
CA HIS A 377 -7.41 0.42 -0.17
C HIS A 377 -7.95 0.21 1.25
N TYR A 378 -7.75 1.20 2.08
CA TYR A 378 -8.16 1.19 3.47
C TYR A 378 -8.97 2.44 3.79
N ASN A 379 -10.15 2.27 4.36
CA ASN A 379 -11.04 3.34 4.74
C ASN A 379 -11.26 3.36 6.25
N PHE A 380 -11.21 4.57 6.83
CA PHE A 380 -11.38 4.79 8.26
C PHE A 380 -12.45 5.87 8.49
N PRO A 381 -13.74 5.52 8.40
CA PRO A 381 -14.83 6.46 8.62
C PRO A 381 -14.92 6.88 10.10
N SER A 382 -15.36 8.11 10.36
CA SER A 382 -15.41 8.69 11.70
C SER A 382 -16.28 7.91 12.68
N TYR A 383 -17.34 7.27 12.20
CA TYR A 383 -18.22 6.45 13.06
C TYR A 383 -17.48 5.26 13.69
N SER A 384 -16.39 4.77 13.08
CA SER A 384 -15.62 3.63 13.61
C SER A 384 -14.97 3.92 14.98
N VAL A 385 -14.82 5.18 15.33
CA VAL A 385 -14.34 5.65 16.64
C VAL A 385 -15.37 6.45 17.41
N GLY A 386 -16.64 6.52 16.92
CA GLY A 386 -17.73 7.27 17.56
C GLY A 386 -17.69 8.79 17.32
N GLU A 387 -16.92 9.26 16.34
CA GLU A 387 -16.79 10.68 16.02
C GLU A 387 -17.72 11.10 14.87
N THR A 388 -18.08 12.39 14.84
CA THR A 388 -18.80 13.02 13.74
C THR A 388 -17.87 13.90 12.93
N LYS A 389 -17.58 13.50 11.69
CA LYS A 389 -16.77 14.27 10.74
C LYS A 389 -17.36 14.15 9.34
N PRO A 390 -17.31 15.21 8.50
CA PRO A 390 -17.69 15.08 7.10
C PRO A 390 -16.79 14.08 6.38
N SER A 391 -17.39 13.25 5.51
CA SER A 391 -16.63 12.33 4.67
C SER A 391 -15.78 13.10 3.66
N ARG A 392 -14.48 12.94 3.75
CA ARG A 392 -13.48 13.46 2.81
C ARG A 392 -12.73 12.28 2.23
N GLY A 393 -12.01 12.46 1.14
CA GLY A 393 -11.14 11.40 0.60
C GLY A 393 -10.11 10.91 1.62
N PRO A 394 -9.42 9.77 1.35
CA PRO A 394 -8.48 9.17 2.29
C PRO A 394 -7.35 10.13 2.66
N GLY A 395 -7.05 10.22 3.95
CA GLY A 395 -5.94 10.98 4.49
C GLY A 395 -4.61 10.22 4.38
N ARG A 396 -3.51 10.89 4.71
CA ARG A 396 -2.15 10.28 4.68
C ARG A 396 -2.03 9.04 5.57
N ARG A 397 -2.77 8.98 6.69
CA ARG A 397 -2.78 7.81 7.60
C ARG A 397 -3.44 6.60 6.94
N GLU A 398 -4.58 6.80 6.29
CA GLU A 398 -5.32 5.75 5.60
C GLU A 398 -4.52 5.18 4.42
N ILE A 399 -3.86 6.02 3.65
CA ILE A 399 -2.94 5.59 2.58
C ILE A 399 -1.80 4.75 3.16
N GLY A 400 -1.19 5.19 4.26
CA GLY A 400 -0.12 4.42 4.92
C GLY A 400 -0.57 3.06 5.46
N HIS A 401 -1.78 2.97 6.02
CA HIS A 401 -2.35 1.70 6.51
C HIS A 401 -2.67 0.74 5.36
N GLY A 402 -3.24 1.25 4.27
CA GLY A 402 -3.50 0.46 3.06
C GLY A 402 -2.22 -0.09 2.45
N ALA A 403 -1.20 0.76 2.30
CA ALA A 403 0.11 0.36 1.76
C ALA A 403 0.83 -0.69 2.61
N LEU A 404 0.67 -0.66 3.94
CA LEU A 404 1.23 -1.70 4.82
C LEU A 404 0.57 -3.06 4.59
N ALA A 405 -0.76 -3.11 4.53
CA ALA A 405 -1.50 -4.34 4.27
C ALA A 405 -1.24 -4.87 2.84
N GLU A 406 -1.14 -3.97 1.85
CA GLU A 406 -0.75 -4.31 0.48
C GLU A 406 0.61 -4.99 0.44
N ARG A 407 1.62 -4.36 1.01
CA ARG A 407 3.00 -4.86 1.09
C ARG A 407 3.08 -6.21 1.79
N ALA A 408 2.25 -6.41 2.83
CA ALA A 408 2.19 -7.65 3.59
C ALA A 408 1.72 -8.86 2.75
N LEU A 409 0.86 -8.64 1.76
CA LEU A 409 0.20 -9.69 0.99
C LEU A 409 0.86 -9.95 -0.38
N ILE A 410 1.56 -8.97 -0.96
CA ILE A 410 2.26 -9.13 -2.25
C ILE A 410 3.09 -10.41 -2.36
N PRO A 411 3.90 -10.81 -1.35
CA PRO A 411 4.76 -11.99 -1.46
C PRO A 411 4.01 -13.32 -1.63
N VAL A 412 2.77 -13.38 -1.17
CA VAL A 412 1.97 -14.61 -1.22
C VAL A 412 0.98 -14.66 -2.39
N LEU A 413 0.87 -13.58 -3.16
CA LEU A 413 0.00 -13.57 -4.34
C LEU A 413 0.55 -14.48 -5.44
N PRO A 414 -0.32 -15.10 -6.25
CA PRO A 414 0.07 -15.82 -7.44
C PRO A 414 0.68 -14.88 -8.48
N SER A 415 1.53 -15.40 -9.36
CA SER A 415 2.04 -14.64 -10.49
C SER A 415 0.91 -14.25 -11.46
N GLU A 416 1.19 -13.32 -12.36
CA GLU A 416 0.23 -12.93 -13.41
C GLU A 416 -0.08 -14.08 -14.36
N GLU A 417 0.89 -14.96 -14.59
CA GLU A 417 0.72 -16.13 -15.44
C GLU A 417 -0.20 -17.17 -14.80
N GLU A 418 -0.08 -17.38 -13.48
CA GLU A 418 -0.90 -18.33 -12.72
C GLU A 418 -2.32 -17.82 -12.50
N PHE A 419 -2.48 -16.49 -12.31
CA PHE A 419 -3.76 -15.87 -12.02
C PHE A 419 -3.88 -14.50 -12.70
N PRO A 420 -4.33 -14.44 -13.97
CA PRO A 420 -4.28 -13.24 -14.83
C PRO A 420 -5.38 -12.23 -14.53
N TYR A 421 -5.51 -11.84 -13.26
CA TYR A 421 -6.48 -10.83 -12.80
C TYR A 421 -5.78 -9.61 -12.21
N ALA A 422 -6.35 -8.44 -12.42
CA ALA A 422 -6.20 -7.32 -11.52
C ALA A 422 -7.01 -7.58 -10.26
N ILE A 423 -6.43 -7.35 -9.10
CA ILE A 423 -7.01 -7.69 -7.79
C ILE A 423 -7.13 -6.39 -6.98
N ARG A 424 -8.30 -6.10 -6.46
CA ARG A 424 -8.52 -4.96 -5.58
C ARG A 424 -9.16 -5.41 -4.28
N CYS A 425 -8.47 -5.22 -3.15
CA CYS A 425 -9.01 -5.34 -1.81
C CYS A 425 -9.38 -3.97 -1.26
N VAL A 426 -10.52 -3.89 -0.58
CA VAL A 426 -10.95 -2.67 0.12
C VAL A 426 -11.32 -3.06 1.54
N SER A 427 -10.52 -2.56 2.50
CA SER A 427 -10.77 -2.75 3.92
C SER A 427 -11.59 -1.59 4.47
N GLU A 428 -12.78 -1.87 4.94
CA GLU A 428 -13.68 -0.92 5.61
C GLU A 428 -13.59 -1.12 7.12
N THR A 429 -13.21 -0.07 7.84
CA THR A 429 -13.14 -0.09 9.30
C THR A 429 -14.52 0.13 9.90
N PHE A 430 -15.13 -0.90 10.49
CA PHE A 430 -16.44 -0.79 11.15
C PHE A 430 -16.30 -0.31 12.60
N GLU A 431 -15.27 -0.77 13.31
CA GLU A 431 -14.96 -0.36 14.67
C GLU A 431 -13.45 -0.34 14.91
N SER A 432 -12.95 0.62 15.70
CA SER A 432 -11.53 0.77 15.96
C SER A 432 -11.21 1.08 17.41
N ASN A 433 -10.40 0.20 18.01
CA ASN A 433 -9.72 0.42 19.27
C ASN A 433 -8.27 -0.10 19.21
N GLY A 434 -7.50 0.45 18.27
CA GLY A 434 -6.09 0.17 18.07
C GLY A 434 -5.78 -0.96 17.09
N SER A 435 -4.66 -0.79 16.37
CA SER A 435 -4.05 -1.73 15.42
C SER A 435 -4.99 -2.24 14.29
N THR A 436 -5.75 -1.32 13.70
CA THR A 436 -6.70 -1.64 12.61
C THR A 436 -6.02 -2.09 11.33
N SER A 437 -4.82 -1.59 11.00
CA SER A 437 -4.07 -2.03 9.81
C SER A 437 -3.69 -3.52 9.86
N MET A 438 -3.42 -4.04 11.06
CA MET A 438 -3.12 -5.47 11.22
C MET A 438 -4.39 -6.34 11.10
N ALA A 439 -5.52 -5.86 11.60
CA ALA A 439 -6.81 -6.49 11.36
C ALA A 439 -7.19 -6.46 9.87
N SER A 440 -6.88 -5.36 9.17
CA SER A 440 -7.04 -5.23 7.70
C SER A 440 -6.23 -6.30 6.97
N THR A 441 -4.96 -6.52 7.32
CA THR A 441 -4.14 -7.58 6.72
C THR A 441 -4.76 -8.96 6.88
N CYS A 442 -5.26 -9.30 8.08
CA CYS A 442 -5.92 -10.58 8.33
C CYS A 442 -7.22 -10.74 7.52
N ALA A 443 -8.08 -9.70 7.52
CA ALA A 443 -9.32 -9.70 6.75
C ALA A 443 -9.06 -9.83 5.24
N SER A 444 -8.08 -9.08 4.72
CA SER A 444 -7.73 -9.12 3.29
C SER A 444 -7.16 -10.46 2.86
N CYS A 445 -6.34 -11.09 3.70
CA CYS A 445 -5.86 -12.44 3.44
C CYS A 445 -7.02 -13.42 3.27
N MET A 446 -8.01 -13.37 4.16
CA MET A 446 -9.18 -14.25 4.09
C MET A 446 -10.13 -13.89 2.93
N SER A 447 -10.31 -12.61 2.60
CA SER A 447 -11.16 -12.18 1.48
C SER A 447 -10.55 -12.60 0.12
N LEU A 448 -9.22 -12.56 -0.03
CA LEU A 448 -8.51 -13.11 -1.18
C LEU A 448 -8.76 -14.61 -1.32
N MET A 449 -8.64 -15.36 -0.22
CA MET A 449 -8.91 -16.81 -0.21
C MET A 449 -10.38 -17.12 -0.55
N ALA A 450 -11.31 -16.34 -0.01
CA ALA A 450 -12.75 -16.47 -0.28
C ALA A 450 -13.09 -16.11 -1.74
N ALA A 451 -12.35 -15.19 -2.37
CA ALA A 451 -12.51 -14.86 -3.78
C ALA A 451 -11.96 -15.94 -4.73
N GLY A 452 -11.25 -16.94 -4.23
CA GLY A 452 -10.60 -17.96 -5.03
C GLY A 452 -9.25 -17.52 -5.60
N VAL A 453 -8.60 -16.51 -5.01
CA VAL A 453 -7.22 -16.16 -5.35
C VAL A 453 -6.30 -17.21 -4.73
N PRO A 454 -5.50 -17.95 -5.52
CA PRO A 454 -4.66 -19.02 -5.00
C PRO A 454 -3.39 -18.45 -4.35
N ILE A 455 -3.56 -17.78 -3.20
CA ILE A 455 -2.43 -17.29 -2.42
C ILE A 455 -1.57 -18.46 -1.96
N LYS A 456 -0.25 -18.28 -1.95
CA LYS A 456 0.72 -19.34 -1.63
C LYS A 456 0.64 -19.77 -0.16
N LYS A 457 0.41 -18.81 0.74
CA LYS A 457 0.36 -19.02 2.20
C LYS A 457 -0.53 -17.98 2.86
N MET A 458 -1.08 -18.34 4.01
CA MET A 458 -1.82 -17.42 4.86
C MET A 458 -0.88 -16.39 5.51
N VAL A 459 -1.31 -15.15 5.57
CA VAL A 459 -0.62 -14.04 6.23
C VAL A 459 -1.48 -13.50 7.35
N ALA A 460 -0.89 -13.33 8.53
CA ALA A 460 -1.48 -12.59 9.62
C ALA A 460 -0.60 -11.43 10.08
N GLY A 461 -1.19 -10.46 10.74
CA GLY A 461 -0.48 -9.32 11.31
C GLY A 461 -0.93 -9.00 12.72
N ILE A 462 -0.01 -8.49 13.53
CA ILE A 462 -0.26 -8.05 14.90
C ILE A 462 0.66 -6.89 15.26
N SER A 463 0.29 -6.13 16.28
CA SER A 463 1.14 -5.09 16.87
C SER A 463 1.66 -5.51 18.25
N CYS A 464 2.88 -5.05 18.53
CA CYS A 464 3.51 -5.09 19.83
C CYS A 464 3.75 -3.67 20.33
N GLY A 465 3.32 -3.36 21.54
CA GLY A 465 3.56 -2.09 22.20
C GLY A 465 4.73 -2.13 23.16
N LEU A 466 5.11 -0.95 23.63
CA LEU A 466 6.20 -0.77 24.59
C LEU A 466 5.83 0.30 25.60
N VAL A 467 6.13 0.04 26.85
CA VAL A 467 6.18 1.05 27.91
C VAL A 467 7.56 0.98 28.55
N THR A 468 8.31 2.10 28.52
CA THR A 468 9.63 2.19 29.13
C THR A 468 9.59 2.93 30.46
N GLY A 469 10.51 2.61 31.35
CA GLY A 469 10.76 3.35 32.59
C GLY A 469 11.94 4.32 32.47
N ASP A 470 12.65 4.48 33.57
CA ASP A 470 13.74 5.47 33.69
C ASP A 470 15.07 4.98 33.07
N THR A 471 15.22 3.69 32.82
CA THR A 471 16.43 3.08 32.23
C THR A 471 16.06 2.24 31.03
N ASP A 472 17.05 1.95 30.19
CA ASP A 472 16.87 1.14 28.98
C ASP A 472 16.48 -0.32 29.24
N ASP A 473 16.75 -0.83 30.46
CA ASP A 473 16.41 -2.18 30.91
C ASP A 473 15.05 -2.24 31.61
N ASP A 474 14.46 -1.09 31.98
CA ASP A 474 13.14 -1.01 32.64
C ASP A 474 12.06 -0.82 31.55
N PHE A 475 11.58 -1.91 30.98
CA PHE A 475 10.55 -1.87 29.95
C PHE A 475 9.60 -3.08 29.98
N VAL A 476 8.42 -2.88 29.45
CA VAL A 476 7.39 -3.92 29.25
C VAL A 476 6.93 -3.91 27.79
N LEU A 477 6.99 -5.09 27.14
CA LEU A 477 6.43 -5.31 25.81
C LEU A 477 4.99 -5.83 25.96
N LEU A 478 4.07 -5.26 25.18
CA LEU A 478 2.63 -5.58 25.18
C LEU A 478 2.24 -6.24 23.87
N THR A 479 1.72 -7.47 23.92
CA THR A 479 1.14 -8.10 22.72
C THR A 479 -0.26 -7.56 22.46
N ASP A 480 -0.59 -7.22 21.22
CA ASP A 480 -1.92 -6.73 20.81
C ASP A 480 -2.37 -5.49 21.58
N ILE A 481 -1.77 -4.34 21.28
CA ILE A 481 -2.14 -3.08 21.91
C ILE A 481 -3.52 -2.58 21.49
N GLN A 482 -4.27 -2.07 22.47
CA GLN A 482 -5.45 -1.26 22.24
C GLN A 482 -5.13 0.24 22.07
N GLY A 483 -6.12 1.05 21.68
CA GLY A 483 -5.93 2.47 21.42
C GLY A 483 -5.27 3.24 22.55
N LEU A 484 -5.69 3.02 23.79
CA LEU A 484 -5.10 3.67 24.98
C LEU A 484 -3.61 3.34 25.15
N GLU A 485 -3.25 2.07 24.93
CA GLU A 485 -1.87 1.61 25.03
C GLU A 485 -1.01 2.13 23.85
N ASP A 486 -1.61 2.31 22.68
CA ASP A 486 -0.95 3.03 21.58
C ASP A 486 -0.72 4.51 21.94
N PHE A 487 -1.73 5.22 22.46
CA PHE A 487 -1.60 6.64 22.80
C PHE A 487 -0.59 6.90 23.92
N PHE A 488 -0.57 6.09 24.95
CA PHE A 488 0.24 6.30 26.15
C PHE A 488 1.56 5.53 26.17
N GLY A 489 1.69 4.52 25.31
CA GLY A 489 2.92 3.76 25.12
C GLY A 489 3.97 4.52 24.32
N ASP A 490 5.11 3.89 24.16
CA ASP A 490 6.29 4.45 23.51
C ASP A 490 6.52 3.90 22.10
N MET A 491 5.85 2.80 21.72
CA MET A 491 6.03 2.11 20.46
C MET A 491 4.74 1.42 20.00
N ASP A 492 4.47 1.47 18.71
CA ASP A 492 3.55 0.62 17.95
C ASP A 492 4.35 -0.13 16.88
N PHE A 493 4.72 -1.37 17.17
CA PHE A 493 5.55 -2.22 16.32
C PHE A 493 4.68 -3.26 15.62
N LYS A 494 4.44 -3.07 14.33
CA LYS A 494 3.57 -3.92 13.51
C LYS A 494 4.40 -4.89 12.69
N VAL A 495 4.08 -6.19 12.78
CA VAL A 495 4.73 -7.23 11.99
C VAL A 495 3.68 -8.12 11.35
N THR A 496 3.83 -8.32 10.06
CA THR A 496 3.06 -9.28 9.29
C THR A 496 3.96 -10.41 8.78
N GLY A 497 3.39 -11.56 8.53
CA GLY A 497 4.15 -12.67 7.95
C GLY A 497 3.33 -13.95 7.86
N THR A 498 3.97 -14.94 7.26
CA THR A 498 3.49 -16.32 7.15
C THR A 498 4.03 -17.16 8.32
N THR A 499 3.87 -18.46 8.24
CA THR A 499 4.52 -19.41 9.17
C THR A 499 6.03 -19.44 9.03
N GLU A 500 6.58 -19.04 7.88
CA GLU A 500 8.00 -19.16 7.54
C GLU A 500 8.80 -17.90 7.78
N GLY A 501 8.19 -16.73 7.55
CA GLY A 501 8.93 -15.48 7.68
C GLY A 501 8.06 -14.23 7.63
N ILE A 502 8.74 -13.10 7.75
CA ILE A 502 8.15 -11.76 7.77
C ILE A 502 7.85 -11.32 6.34
N THR A 503 6.68 -10.70 6.14
CA THR A 503 6.28 -10.08 4.87
C THR A 503 6.28 -8.55 4.93
N ALA A 504 5.98 -7.95 6.09
CA ALA A 504 6.15 -6.51 6.28
C ALA A 504 6.38 -6.14 7.76
N ILE A 505 7.07 -5.02 7.96
CA ILE A 505 7.23 -4.37 9.27
C ILE A 505 6.92 -2.88 9.12
N GLN A 506 6.26 -2.32 10.13
CA GLN A 506 6.18 -0.88 10.33
C GLN A 506 6.29 -0.58 11.82
N MET A 507 7.22 0.31 12.18
CA MET A 507 7.45 0.74 13.56
C MET A 507 7.23 2.24 13.69
N ASP A 508 6.37 2.62 14.63
CA ASP A 508 6.15 3.99 15.06
C ASP A 508 6.56 4.11 16.53
N ILE A 509 7.35 5.13 16.88
CA ILE A 509 7.81 5.35 18.26
C ILE A 509 7.62 6.79 18.69
N LYS A 510 7.61 7.01 20.03
CA LYS A 510 7.44 8.33 20.68
C LYS A 510 8.61 8.68 21.60
N ILE A 511 9.69 7.91 21.53
CA ILE A 511 10.93 8.06 22.29
C ILE A 511 12.14 8.13 21.33
N HIS A 512 13.32 8.41 21.85
CA HIS A 512 14.54 8.64 21.06
C HIS A 512 15.21 7.37 20.50
N GLY A 513 14.49 6.25 20.48
CA GLY A 513 14.92 5.02 19.85
C GLY A 513 14.80 3.78 20.73
N LEU A 514 15.01 2.62 20.12
CA LEU A 514 14.88 1.31 20.73
C LEU A 514 16.24 0.63 20.84
N THR A 515 16.44 -0.08 21.94
CA THR A 515 17.58 -0.97 22.13
C THR A 515 17.36 -2.30 21.42
N ARG A 516 18.44 -3.05 21.21
CA ARG A 516 18.40 -4.36 20.54
C ARG A 516 17.48 -5.36 21.23
N PRO A 517 17.49 -5.53 22.58
CA PRO A 517 16.57 -6.43 23.27
C PRO A 517 15.10 -6.11 23.03
N ILE A 518 14.74 -4.82 22.91
CA ILE A 518 13.36 -4.39 22.64
C ILE A 518 12.94 -4.81 21.22
N VAL A 519 13.78 -4.55 20.21
CA VAL A 519 13.49 -4.92 18.81
C VAL A 519 13.36 -6.43 18.65
N GLU A 520 14.30 -7.20 19.19
CA GLU A 520 14.28 -8.66 19.15
C GLU A 520 13.06 -9.24 19.86
N GLY A 521 12.75 -8.71 21.05
CA GLY A 521 11.58 -9.11 21.82
C GLY A 521 10.25 -8.79 21.12
N ALA A 522 10.14 -7.62 20.49
CA ALA A 522 8.94 -7.25 19.75
C ALA A 522 8.71 -8.15 18.52
N ILE A 523 9.75 -8.47 17.78
CA ILE A 523 9.69 -9.39 16.63
C ILE A 523 9.27 -10.79 17.10
N ALA A 524 9.84 -11.30 18.17
CA ALA A 524 9.50 -12.61 18.75
C ALA A 524 8.03 -12.67 19.19
N ARG A 525 7.56 -11.65 19.94
CA ARG A 525 6.16 -11.52 20.37
C ARG A 525 5.19 -11.51 19.21
N CYS A 526 5.50 -10.73 18.18
CA CYS A 526 4.66 -10.66 16.99
C CYS A 526 4.62 -12.00 16.23
N ARG A 527 5.73 -12.78 16.21
CA ARG A 527 5.74 -14.11 15.62
C ARG A 527 4.77 -15.05 16.34
N GLU A 528 4.89 -15.16 17.65
CA GLU A 528 4.02 -16.00 18.48
C GLU A 528 2.55 -15.64 18.28
N ALA A 529 2.23 -14.34 18.34
CA ALA A 529 0.88 -13.84 18.23
C ALA A 529 0.26 -14.05 16.85
N ARG A 530 1.01 -13.84 15.74
CA ARG A 530 0.46 -14.06 14.39
C ARG A 530 0.21 -15.54 14.10
N LEU A 531 1.06 -16.45 14.60
CA LEU A 531 0.82 -17.89 14.48
C LEU A 531 -0.43 -18.29 15.25
N PHE A 532 -0.61 -17.76 16.47
CA PHE A 532 -1.82 -17.97 17.25
C PHE A 532 -3.08 -17.49 16.52
N ILE A 533 -3.06 -16.30 15.92
CA ILE A 533 -4.18 -15.75 15.13
C ILE A 533 -4.52 -16.65 13.93
N MET A 534 -3.51 -17.10 13.19
CA MET A 534 -3.71 -18.00 12.07
C MET A 534 -4.40 -19.29 12.51
N ASP A 535 -3.88 -19.96 13.54
CA ASP A 535 -4.33 -21.27 13.95
C ASP A 535 -5.69 -21.26 14.66
N ASN A 536 -5.95 -20.22 15.47
CA ASN A 536 -7.14 -20.18 16.34
C ASN A 536 -8.29 -19.31 15.80
N CYS A 537 -8.07 -18.50 14.74
CA CYS A 537 -9.08 -17.61 14.22
C CYS A 537 -9.23 -17.72 12.69
N MET A 538 -8.16 -17.54 11.92
CA MET A 538 -8.27 -17.46 10.46
C MET A 538 -8.51 -18.82 9.81
N LYS A 539 -7.73 -19.86 10.17
CA LYS A 539 -7.90 -21.22 9.62
C LYS A 539 -9.28 -21.83 9.92
N PRO A 540 -9.87 -21.65 11.12
CA PRO A 540 -11.25 -22.09 11.38
C PRO A 540 -12.30 -21.44 10.47
N ALA A 541 -12.08 -20.19 10.03
CA ALA A 541 -12.98 -19.49 9.12
C ALA A 541 -12.76 -19.89 7.64
N ILE A 542 -11.49 -19.98 7.22
CA ILE A 542 -11.10 -20.45 5.90
C ILE A 542 -9.66 -20.98 5.95
N SER A 543 -9.49 -22.28 5.74
CA SER A 543 -8.17 -22.94 5.85
C SER A 543 -7.36 -22.89 4.57
N GLU A 544 -8.01 -22.86 3.41
CA GLU A 544 -7.39 -22.88 2.09
C GLU A 544 -8.14 -21.95 1.13
N PRO A 545 -7.47 -21.39 0.11
CA PRO A 545 -8.16 -20.65 -0.94
C PRO A 545 -9.23 -21.51 -1.63
N ARG A 546 -10.35 -20.91 -1.99
CA ARG A 546 -11.36 -21.60 -2.77
C ARG A 546 -10.79 -22.05 -4.10
N PRO A 547 -11.18 -23.26 -4.59
CA PRO A 547 -10.59 -23.82 -5.80
C PRO A 547 -10.99 -23.09 -7.09
N THR A 548 -12.04 -22.27 -7.04
CA THR A 548 -12.55 -21.47 -8.16
C THR A 548 -12.97 -20.10 -7.70
N VAL A 549 -12.86 -19.12 -8.60
CA VAL A 549 -13.40 -17.79 -8.36
C VAL A 549 -14.92 -17.85 -8.17
N ASN A 550 -15.46 -16.91 -7.39
CA ASN A 550 -16.88 -16.79 -7.11
C ASN A 550 -17.71 -16.69 -8.40
N GLU A 551 -19.00 -17.08 -8.34
CA GLU A 551 -19.91 -17.02 -9.49
C GLU A 551 -20.10 -15.61 -10.06
N TYR A 552 -20.04 -14.58 -9.22
CA TYR A 552 -20.14 -13.18 -9.62
C TYR A 552 -18.81 -12.62 -10.16
N ALA A 553 -17.69 -13.27 -9.88
CA ALA A 553 -16.39 -12.86 -10.42
C ALA A 553 -16.29 -13.19 -11.91
N PRO A 554 -15.71 -12.30 -12.71
CA PRO A 554 -15.45 -12.60 -14.11
C PRO A 554 -14.50 -13.78 -14.23
N LYS A 555 -14.80 -14.69 -15.16
CA LYS A 555 -13.90 -15.79 -15.53
C LYS A 555 -13.00 -15.36 -16.68
N ILE A 556 -11.81 -15.92 -16.75
CA ILE A 556 -10.87 -15.61 -17.83
C ILE A 556 -10.53 -16.91 -18.58
N ILE A 557 -10.67 -16.88 -19.91
CA ILE A 557 -10.12 -17.87 -20.83
C ILE A 557 -8.89 -17.25 -21.46
N SER A 558 -7.74 -17.89 -21.31
CA SER A 558 -6.50 -17.47 -21.94
C SER A 558 -6.17 -18.41 -23.10
N LEU A 559 -5.81 -17.84 -24.25
CA LEU A 559 -5.30 -18.57 -25.41
C LEU A 559 -4.13 -17.78 -26.03
N THR A 560 -3.22 -18.50 -26.66
CA THR A 560 -2.10 -17.90 -27.38
C THR A 560 -2.36 -18.01 -28.87
N ILE A 561 -2.18 -16.90 -29.60
CA ILE A 561 -2.26 -16.83 -31.04
C ILE A 561 -0.91 -16.41 -31.62
N ASP A 562 -0.71 -16.67 -32.91
CA ASP A 562 0.45 -16.17 -33.62
C ASP A 562 0.44 -14.63 -33.58
N PRO A 563 1.52 -13.95 -33.16
CA PRO A 563 1.60 -12.49 -33.17
C PRO A 563 1.30 -11.86 -34.53
N GLU A 564 1.62 -12.54 -35.65
CA GLU A 564 1.27 -12.06 -37.00
C GLU A 564 -0.24 -12.02 -37.26
N LYS A 565 -1.04 -12.77 -36.49
CA LYS A 565 -2.51 -12.82 -36.58
C LYS A 565 -3.23 -11.82 -35.68
N ILE A 566 -2.52 -11.11 -34.81
CA ILE A 566 -3.12 -10.08 -33.93
C ILE A 566 -3.92 -9.06 -34.74
N GLY A 567 -3.34 -8.62 -35.86
CA GLY A 567 -3.99 -7.67 -36.78
C GLY A 567 -5.34 -8.17 -37.33
N ASP A 568 -5.47 -9.49 -37.58
CA ASP A 568 -6.71 -10.12 -38.04
C ASP A 568 -7.79 -10.10 -36.96
N VAL A 569 -7.41 -10.40 -35.70
CA VAL A 569 -8.34 -10.41 -34.55
C VAL A 569 -8.79 -8.99 -34.19
N VAL A 570 -7.87 -8.04 -34.19
CA VAL A 570 -8.18 -6.62 -33.88
C VAL A 570 -9.01 -6.01 -35.05
N GLY A 571 -8.63 -6.33 -36.27
CA GLY A 571 -9.27 -5.78 -37.47
C GLY A 571 -8.94 -4.30 -37.71
N GLN A 572 -9.35 -3.76 -38.86
CA GLN A 572 -9.10 -2.37 -39.21
C GLN A 572 -9.75 -1.42 -38.19
N ARG A 573 -8.94 -0.63 -37.50
CA ARG A 573 -9.36 0.31 -36.43
C ARG A 573 -10.14 -0.36 -35.31
N GLY A 574 -9.85 -1.62 -34.99
CA GLY A 574 -10.52 -2.37 -33.91
C GLY A 574 -11.89 -2.94 -34.27
N LYS A 575 -12.29 -2.91 -35.56
CA LYS A 575 -13.66 -3.29 -35.99
C LYS A 575 -14.00 -4.75 -35.62
N THR A 576 -13.10 -5.70 -35.88
CA THR A 576 -13.36 -7.12 -35.66
C THR A 576 -13.49 -7.44 -34.19
N ILE A 577 -12.55 -6.97 -33.35
CA ILE A 577 -12.58 -7.21 -31.91
C ILE A 577 -13.81 -6.58 -31.24
N ASN A 578 -14.16 -5.34 -31.65
CA ASN A 578 -15.35 -4.66 -31.14
C ASN A 578 -16.65 -5.38 -31.55
N GLU A 579 -16.68 -6.02 -32.71
CA GLU A 579 -17.82 -6.82 -33.14
C GLU A 579 -17.97 -8.11 -32.29
N ILE A 580 -16.86 -8.79 -31.97
CA ILE A 580 -16.87 -9.95 -31.06
C ILE A 580 -17.40 -9.51 -29.69
N ILE A 581 -16.86 -8.42 -29.13
CA ILE A 581 -17.28 -7.85 -27.85
C ILE A 581 -18.78 -7.50 -27.86
N ALA A 582 -19.27 -6.83 -28.91
CA ALA A 582 -20.68 -6.45 -29.02
C ALA A 582 -21.63 -7.65 -29.12
N ARG A 583 -21.21 -8.74 -29.78
CA ARG A 583 -22.04 -9.96 -29.94
C ARG A 583 -22.08 -10.81 -28.67
N THR A 584 -21.01 -10.81 -27.88
CA THR A 584 -20.84 -11.74 -26.75
C THR A 584 -20.91 -11.08 -25.38
N GLY A 585 -20.72 -9.74 -25.30
CA GLY A 585 -20.69 -9.00 -24.05
C GLY A 585 -19.44 -9.24 -23.19
N VAL A 586 -18.43 -9.96 -23.71
CA VAL A 586 -17.16 -10.22 -23.03
C VAL A 586 -16.20 -9.05 -23.19
N LYS A 587 -15.15 -8.97 -22.33
CA LYS A 587 -13.96 -8.14 -22.57
C LYS A 587 -12.88 -9.01 -23.20
N ILE A 588 -12.12 -8.46 -24.13
CA ILE A 588 -11.00 -9.15 -24.80
C ILE A 588 -9.78 -8.24 -24.75
N ASP A 589 -8.70 -8.73 -24.14
CA ASP A 589 -7.39 -8.10 -24.10
C ASP A 589 -6.39 -8.93 -24.91
N ILE A 590 -5.52 -8.30 -25.68
CA ILE A 590 -4.49 -8.95 -26.50
C ILE A 590 -3.16 -8.26 -26.24
N THR A 591 -2.14 -9.04 -25.88
CA THR A 591 -0.77 -8.54 -25.70
C THR A 591 0.05 -8.70 -26.99
N ASP A 592 1.13 -7.95 -27.13
CA ASP A 592 1.97 -7.92 -28.34
C ASP A 592 2.64 -9.26 -28.63
N ASP A 593 2.78 -10.15 -27.63
CA ASP A 593 3.29 -11.52 -27.75
C ASP A 593 2.22 -12.54 -28.20
N GLY A 594 0.98 -12.09 -28.47
CA GLY A 594 -0.11 -12.93 -28.96
C GLY A 594 -0.93 -13.63 -27.87
N LYS A 595 -0.80 -13.27 -26.61
CA LYS A 595 -1.66 -13.77 -25.52
C LYS A 595 -3.01 -13.08 -25.56
N VAL A 596 -4.09 -13.81 -25.74
CA VAL A 596 -5.47 -13.32 -25.75
C VAL A 596 -6.17 -13.74 -24.46
N SER A 597 -6.73 -12.78 -23.75
CA SER A 597 -7.53 -12.98 -22.54
C SER A 597 -8.99 -12.60 -22.80
N ILE A 598 -9.89 -13.58 -22.71
CA ILE A 598 -11.35 -13.39 -22.86
C ILE A 598 -11.96 -13.44 -21.48
N CYS A 599 -12.58 -12.35 -21.05
CA CYS A 599 -13.07 -12.16 -19.71
C CYS A 599 -14.60 -11.93 -19.71
N GLY A 600 -15.33 -12.69 -18.89
CA GLY A 600 -16.78 -12.55 -18.76
C GLY A 600 -17.37 -13.40 -17.63
N THR A 601 -18.66 -13.21 -17.36
CA THR A 601 -19.40 -13.99 -16.35
C THR A 601 -20.23 -15.13 -16.99
N ASP A 602 -20.61 -15.00 -18.25
CA ASP A 602 -21.41 -15.98 -19.00
C ASP A 602 -20.48 -16.95 -19.76
N LYS A 603 -20.51 -18.23 -19.35
CA LYS A 603 -19.67 -19.28 -19.93
C LYS A 603 -19.93 -19.53 -21.41
N ASP A 604 -21.18 -19.46 -21.85
CA ASP A 604 -21.55 -19.75 -23.23
C ASP A 604 -21.11 -18.61 -24.16
N MET A 605 -21.24 -17.38 -23.70
CA MET A 605 -20.75 -16.20 -24.42
C MET A 605 -19.22 -16.16 -24.47
N MET A 606 -18.53 -16.56 -23.42
CA MET A 606 -17.07 -16.68 -23.42
C MET A 606 -16.58 -17.76 -24.39
N ALA A 607 -17.21 -18.95 -24.39
CA ALA A 607 -16.90 -20.01 -25.34
C ALA A 607 -17.19 -19.58 -26.79
N SER A 608 -18.25 -18.83 -27.02
CA SER A 608 -18.57 -18.23 -28.33
C SER A 608 -17.48 -17.28 -28.79
N ALA A 609 -17.02 -16.37 -27.91
CA ALA A 609 -15.93 -15.44 -28.20
C ALA A 609 -14.61 -16.16 -28.51
N GLU A 610 -14.27 -17.18 -27.69
CA GLU A 610 -13.08 -18.02 -27.94
C GLU A 610 -13.15 -18.69 -29.32
N ASN A 611 -14.29 -19.28 -29.66
CA ASN A 611 -14.49 -19.89 -30.96
C ASN A 611 -14.35 -18.90 -32.11
N MET A 612 -14.86 -17.66 -31.96
CA MET A 612 -14.71 -16.61 -32.95
C MET A 612 -13.22 -16.23 -33.13
N VAL A 613 -12.49 -16.02 -32.04
CA VAL A 613 -11.04 -15.72 -32.11
C VAL A 613 -10.27 -16.87 -32.76
N ARG A 614 -10.49 -18.11 -32.31
CA ARG A 614 -9.84 -19.29 -32.90
C ARG A 614 -10.14 -19.43 -34.39
N THR A 615 -11.37 -19.18 -34.81
CA THR A 615 -11.76 -19.23 -36.22
C THR A 615 -11.04 -18.17 -37.05
N ILE A 616 -10.86 -16.96 -36.51
CA ILE A 616 -10.15 -15.85 -37.19
C ILE A 616 -8.68 -16.18 -37.44
N VAL A 617 -8.00 -16.79 -36.44
CA VAL A 617 -6.56 -17.08 -36.50
C VAL A 617 -6.22 -18.40 -37.18
N THR A 618 -7.22 -19.27 -37.36
CA THR A 618 -7.01 -20.57 -38.02
C THR A 618 -6.82 -20.38 -39.53
N ASP A 619 -5.78 -20.97 -40.07
CA ASP A 619 -5.61 -21.10 -41.50
C ASP A 619 -6.46 -22.25 -41.99
N PHE A 620 -7.41 -21.97 -42.85
CA PHE A 620 -8.31 -22.97 -43.39
C PHE A 620 -7.67 -23.69 -44.57
N SER A 621 -7.62 -25.01 -44.48
CA SER A 621 -7.14 -25.86 -45.55
C SER A 621 -8.26 -26.25 -46.52
N GLU A 622 -7.87 -26.51 -47.75
CA GLU A 622 -8.77 -27.05 -48.75
C GLU A 622 -9.44 -28.36 -48.28
N GLY A 623 -10.75 -28.43 -48.46
CA GLY A 623 -11.55 -29.57 -48.05
C GLY A 623 -12.27 -29.41 -46.70
N GLN A 624 -11.93 -28.42 -45.90
CA GLN A 624 -12.57 -28.15 -44.58
C GLN A 624 -14.02 -27.71 -44.72
N ILE A 625 -14.89 -28.21 -43.84
CA ILE A 625 -16.32 -27.82 -43.78
C ILE A 625 -16.52 -26.77 -42.72
N LEU A 626 -17.20 -25.68 -43.09
CA LEU A 626 -17.50 -24.52 -42.22
C LEU A 626 -18.97 -24.20 -42.30
N THR A 627 -19.50 -23.56 -41.27
CA THR A 627 -20.84 -22.95 -41.28
C THR A 627 -20.71 -21.45 -41.24
N GLY A 628 -21.46 -20.75 -42.09
CA GLY A 628 -21.41 -19.30 -42.15
C GLY A 628 -22.74 -18.71 -42.57
N LYS A 629 -22.84 -17.40 -42.47
CA LYS A 629 -24.05 -16.62 -42.78
C LYS A 629 -23.88 -15.89 -44.12
N VAL A 630 -24.87 -15.91 -44.99
CA VAL A 630 -24.90 -15.15 -46.22
C VAL A 630 -25.00 -13.65 -45.90
N VAL A 631 -23.94 -12.89 -46.20
CA VAL A 631 -23.85 -11.44 -45.91
C VAL A 631 -23.99 -10.56 -47.11
N SER A 632 -23.76 -11.10 -48.31
CA SER A 632 -23.93 -10.35 -49.56
C SER A 632 -24.23 -11.32 -50.71
N ILE A 633 -25.14 -10.92 -51.59
CA ILE A 633 -25.51 -11.63 -52.83
C ILE A 633 -25.14 -10.75 -54.01
N LYS A 634 -24.50 -11.36 -55.01
CA LYS A 634 -24.16 -10.76 -56.30
C LYS A 634 -24.59 -11.69 -57.41
N GLU A 635 -24.67 -11.15 -58.66
CA GLU A 635 -25.05 -11.95 -59.83
C GLU A 635 -24.18 -13.20 -60.02
N PHE A 636 -22.93 -13.15 -59.64
CA PHE A 636 -21.96 -14.23 -59.84
C PHE A 636 -21.80 -15.18 -58.62
N GLY A 637 -22.43 -14.89 -57.47
CA GLY A 637 -22.32 -15.73 -56.27
C GLY A 637 -22.73 -15.02 -55.00
N ALA A 638 -22.60 -15.74 -53.88
CA ALA A 638 -22.89 -15.25 -52.54
C ALA A 638 -21.60 -15.13 -51.71
N PHE A 639 -21.55 -14.17 -50.82
CA PHE A 639 -20.49 -14.05 -49.83
C PHE A 639 -21.01 -14.59 -48.48
N VAL A 640 -20.27 -15.51 -47.91
CA VAL A 640 -20.60 -16.17 -46.69
C VAL A 640 -19.60 -15.80 -45.61
N GLU A 641 -20.05 -15.11 -44.56
CA GLU A 641 -19.25 -14.80 -43.39
C GLU A 641 -19.24 -16.03 -42.46
N PHE A 642 -18.09 -16.59 -42.20
CA PHE A 642 -17.88 -17.75 -41.34
C PHE A 642 -17.21 -17.42 -39.99
N ALA A 643 -16.68 -16.19 -39.87
CA ALA A 643 -16.24 -15.57 -38.64
C ALA A 643 -16.33 -14.04 -38.78
N PRO A 644 -16.40 -13.28 -37.69
CA PRO A 644 -16.45 -11.83 -37.74
C PRO A 644 -15.35 -11.23 -38.62
N GLY A 645 -15.75 -10.50 -39.67
CA GLY A 645 -14.83 -9.90 -40.64
C GLY A 645 -14.14 -10.88 -41.60
N LYS A 646 -14.43 -12.17 -41.53
CA LYS A 646 -13.92 -13.18 -42.48
C LYS A 646 -15.03 -13.75 -43.35
N GLU A 647 -14.96 -13.43 -44.62
CA GLU A 647 -15.92 -13.88 -45.60
C GLU A 647 -15.24 -14.65 -46.75
N GLY A 648 -15.97 -15.55 -47.33
CA GLY A 648 -15.54 -16.25 -48.52
C GLY A 648 -16.65 -16.28 -49.58
N MET A 649 -16.25 -16.42 -50.85
CA MET A 649 -17.14 -16.37 -51.96
C MET A 649 -17.60 -17.76 -52.36
N VAL A 650 -18.89 -17.95 -52.49
CA VAL A 650 -19.54 -19.13 -53.12
C VAL A 650 -19.98 -18.70 -54.49
N HIS A 651 -19.28 -19.20 -55.50
CA HIS A 651 -19.68 -18.92 -56.93
C HIS A 651 -21.05 -19.57 -57.22
N ILE A 652 -21.85 -18.96 -58.08
CA ILE A 652 -23.17 -19.40 -58.45
C ILE A 652 -23.23 -20.89 -58.83
N SER A 653 -22.23 -21.42 -59.52
CA SER A 653 -22.10 -22.84 -59.91
C SER A 653 -21.80 -23.80 -58.76
N LYS A 654 -21.48 -23.25 -57.56
CA LYS A 654 -21.13 -24.02 -56.35
C LYS A 654 -22.17 -23.91 -55.23
N ILE A 655 -23.34 -23.32 -55.54
CA ILE A 655 -24.44 -23.15 -54.58
C ILE A 655 -25.28 -24.42 -54.52
N ALA A 656 -25.74 -24.93 -55.67
CA ALA A 656 -26.62 -26.08 -55.73
C ALA A 656 -26.11 -27.15 -56.72
N PRO A 657 -26.55 -28.42 -56.57
CA PRO A 657 -26.21 -29.49 -57.50
C PRO A 657 -26.74 -29.21 -58.92
N GLU A 658 -27.90 -28.56 -59.01
CA GLU A 658 -28.55 -28.18 -60.27
C GLU A 658 -28.12 -26.80 -60.75
N ARG A 659 -28.29 -26.53 -62.02
CA ARG A 659 -27.96 -25.19 -62.59
C ARG A 659 -29.04 -24.20 -62.17
N ILE A 660 -28.63 -23.19 -61.43
CA ILE A 660 -29.48 -22.06 -61.00
C ILE A 660 -29.26 -20.87 -61.93
N ASN A 661 -30.32 -20.10 -62.17
CA ASN A 661 -30.26 -18.91 -63.05
C ASN A 661 -29.88 -17.66 -62.23
N ARG A 662 -30.32 -17.58 -61.00
CA ARG A 662 -30.06 -16.45 -60.11
C ARG A 662 -29.74 -16.98 -58.72
N VAL A 663 -28.83 -16.33 -58.02
CA VAL A 663 -28.42 -16.71 -56.63
C VAL A 663 -29.60 -16.59 -55.65
N GLU A 664 -30.41 -15.54 -55.85
CA GLU A 664 -31.61 -15.26 -55.01
C GLU A 664 -32.70 -16.31 -55.10
N ASP A 665 -32.67 -17.19 -56.13
CA ASP A 665 -33.61 -18.30 -56.25
C ASP A 665 -33.40 -19.39 -55.20
N VAL A 666 -32.16 -19.43 -54.59
CA VAL A 666 -31.73 -20.48 -53.65
C VAL A 666 -31.29 -19.93 -52.31
N LEU A 667 -30.68 -18.72 -52.26
CA LEU A 667 -30.13 -18.11 -51.06
C LEU A 667 -30.75 -16.72 -50.83
N THR A 668 -30.98 -16.42 -49.54
CA THR A 668 -31.40 -15.10 -49.09
C THR A 668 -30.34 -14.53 -48.15
N LEU A 669 -30.30 -13.19 -48.05
CA LEU A 669 -29.44 -12.53 -47.05
C LEU A 669 -29.80 -12.98 -45.65
N GLY A 670 -28.83 -13.43 -44.90
CA GLY A 670 -29.01 -13.92 -43.52
C GLY A 670 -29.11 -15.43 -43.40
N ASP A 671 -29.19 -16.17 -44.50
CA ASP A 671 -29.25 -17.65 -44.46
C ASP A 671 -27.94 -18.20 -43.84
N VAL A 672 -28.12 -19.22 -43.02
CA VAL A 672 -26.99 -19.99 -42.44
C VAL A 672 -26.75 -21.21 -43.33
N VAL A 673 -25.57 -21.28 -43.92
CA VAL A 673 -25.20 -22.34 -44.86
C VAL A 673 -23.93 -23.05 -44.45
N THR A 674 -23.90 -24.35 -44.78
CA THR A 674 -22.65 -25.15 -44.61
C THR A 674 -21.88 -25.09 -45.91
N VAL A 675 -20.60 -24.76 -45.84
CA VAL A 675 -19.73 -24.60 -46.99
C VAL A 675 -18.45 -25.45 -46.85
N LYS A 676 -17.92 -25.96 -47.96
CA LYS A 676 -16.63 -26.62 -48.03
C LYS A 676 -15.61 -25.64 -48.59
N CYS A 677 -14.48 -25.50 -47.90
CA CYS A 677 -13.37 -24.65 -48.35
C CYS A 677 -12.71 -25.29 -49.61
N LEU A 678 -12.55 -24.46 -50.66
CA LEU A 678 -11.89 -24.81 -51.91
C LEU A 678 -10.50 -24.18 -52.05
N GLY A 679 -9.97 -23.59 -50.95
CA GLY A 679 -8.73 -22.81 -50.95
C GLY A 679 -8.93 -21.36 -51.40
N LYS A 680 -7.82 -20.66 -51.68
CA LYS A 680 -7.83 -19.25 -52.10
C LYS A 680 -7.95 -19.13 -53.62
N ASP A 681 -8.78 -18.19 -54.08
CA ASP A 681 -8.87 -17.83 -55.48
C ASP A 681 -7.61 -17.08 -55.98
N LYS A 682 -7.56 -16.77 -57.28
CA LYS A 682 -6.42 -16.07 -57.92
C LYS A 682 -6.20 -14.66 -57.36
N MET A 683 -7.16 -14.12 -56.59
CA MET A 683 -7.11 -12.83 -55.92
C MET A 683 -6.83 -12.94 -54.41
N GLY A 684 -6.52 -14.15 -53.91
CA GLY A 684 -6.18 -14.40 -52.52
C GLY A 684 -7.41 -14.53 -51.60
N ARG A 685 -8.64 -14.50 -52.12
CA ARG A 685 -9.89 -14.61 -51.33
C ARG A 685 -10.30 -16.04 -51.15
N MET A 686 -10.88 -16.37 -49.99
CA MET A 686 -11.41 -17.72 -49.71
C MET A 686 -12.55 -18.06 -50.67
N SER A 687 -12.50 -19.23 -51.25
CA SER A 687 -13.50 -19.79 -52.17
C SER A 687 -14.21 -20.96 -51.51
N PHE A 688 -15.52 -20.97 -51.59
CA PHE A 688 -16.35 -21.98 -50.92
C PHE A 688 -17.32 -22.66 -51.87
N SER A 689 -17.80 -23.85 -51.47
CA SER A 689 -18.84 -24.60 -52.18
C SER A 689 -19.89 -25.15 -51.18
N ILE A 690 -21.13 -24.76 -51.34
CA ILE A 690 -22.29 -25.35 -50.65
C ILE A 690 -22.56 -26.72 -51.21
N LYS A 691 -22.54 -26.88 -52.53
CA LYS A 691 -22.74 -28.12 -53.27
C LYS A 691 -21.82 -29.23 -52.78
N ASP A 692 -20.50 -28.94 -52.67
CA ASP A 692 -19.49 -29.94 -52.30
C ASP A 692 -19.50 -30.24 -50.78
N ALA A 693 -20.17 -29.39 -49.97
CA ALA A 693 -20.44 -29.64 -48.56
C ALA A 693 -21.61 -30.59 -48.32
N MET A 694 -22.53 -30.69 -49.27
CA MET A 694 -23.71 -31.59 -49.21
C MET A 694 -23.38 -33.00 -49.64
N GLN A 695 -22.26 -33.20 -50.36
CA GLN A 695 -21.81 -34.51 -50.77
C GLN A 695 -20.91 -35.10 -49.66
N ARG A 696 -21.51 -35.94 -48.80
CA ARG A 696 -20.76 -36.81 -47.89
C ARG A 696 -20.39 -38.11 -48.55
#